data_0d7094f34740d05a6a409a23c8bc3423
#
_entry.id   0d7094f34740d05a6a409a23c8bc3423
#
_cell.length_a   1.000
_cell.length_b   1.000
_cell.length_c   1.000
_cell.angle_alpha   90.00
_cell.angle_beta   90.00
_cell.angle_gamma   90.00
#
_symmetry.space_group_name_H-M   'P 1'
#
loop_
_entity.id
_entity.type
_entity.pdbx_description
1 polymer ?
#
loop_
_entity_poly.entity_id
_entity_poly.type
_entity_poly.pdbx_seq_one_letter_code
_entity_poly.pdbx_strand_id
1 'polypeptide(L)'
;QRQMCIRDRIIPTTNWENGNWDAAKSSFYRRNTNYRFTMNQGLNFRLTDHITLKLNGMWYFNMYEKEKFNGTYLVNPGTSNSDHAASASYSRMLSQTYNAIAGYENSWNDHNLSVIVGYEFYDKYNFGLSAGGQGSDFDDLPSLGYIDKTEDKNISKISMNSTHTRERSMSFFGNASYDWKGKYLFSFSARYDGYSKLVNNKWGFFPGVSAAWNIHKEKFMEGTSRWLSSLKLRAGYGQNGNVNILAGAYDLQGNYGKTGNYEDEYGILINKLPYPDLRWEKTTSVDVAVEASFWNRLRVSVGAYNKLTSDLLAEVPFPSSAGVGNQYTNNGSVRNRGLEFEIDATVFQNDDWKVRFGGNATYMRSKIIQLPDNGNLNNRQGGQQVYNAAGDLIWVGGKQEGQEYGVAYAYRMIDIVRSEADLQNFAWYVDTTPSSGTIYGPGVWATLTADEQAKGQLLQPGDAIFYDVNGDNTIDQYDQVKMGNTVPRWVGGVNLSVDWKGLSLYARFDFATGYVAQNSRKQYYMALSQGTFNTLKESKDTWSEERPNAKYPILMYADTKFRNNYRMSNIFYDDSSYLCAREIALSYSLPERWARVVRMKNLTVSVTGQNLFYWTGSSLYNPEYGVNGNGGYAIPRTVLFGIKATF
;
A
#
# COMPACT_ATOMS: atom_id res chain seq x y z
N GLN A 1 -10.39 20.86 -34.14
CA GLN A 1 -11.14 21.91 -33.42
C GLN A 1 -10.12 22.85 -32.80
N ARG A 2 -10.16 24.17 -33.24
CA ARG A 2 -9.32 25.21 -32.65
C ARG A 2 -9.82 25.48 -31.24
N GLN A 3 -9.00 25.23 -30.23
CA GLN A 3 -9.19 25.79 -28.90
C GLN A 3 -9.14 27.33 -29.01
N MET A 4 -10.26 27.97 -28.85
CA MET A 4 -10.29 29.42 -28.62
C MET A 4 -9.96 29.64 -27.12
N CYS A 5 -8.73 29.99 -26.84
CA CYS A 5 -8.37 30.56 -25.55
C CYS A 5 -8.96 31.97 -25.47
N ILE A 6 -10.08 32.12 -24.80
CA ILE A 6 -10.52 33.41 -24.31
C ILE A 6 -9.67 33.68 -23.06
N ARG A 7 -9.05 34.82 -22.98
CA ARG A 7 -7.95 35.22 -22.07
C ARG A 7 -8.25 35.06 -20.57
N ASP A 8 -9.48 34.77 -20.21
CA ASP A 8 -10.03 34.72 -18.86
C ASP A 8 -10.93 33.50 -18.57
N ARG A 9 -11.13 32.60 -19.54
CA ARG A 9 -11.92 31.36 -19.32
C ARG A 9 -11.27 30.18 -20.04
N ILE A 10 -10.78 29.25 -19.28
CA ILE A 10 -10.41 27.94 -19.79
C ILE A 10 -11.71 27.17 -20.03
N ILE A 11 -12.10 27.05 -21.30
CA ILE A 11 -13.23 26.21 -21.68
C ILE A 11 -12.75 24.76 -21.68
N PRO A 12 -13.37 23.84 -20.92
CA PRO A 12 -12.98 22.46 -20.95
C PRO A 12 -13.13 21.89 -22.35
N THR A 13 -12.17 21.12 -22.76
CA THR A 13 -12.33 20.23 -23.90
C THR A 13 -13.50 19.29 -23.63
N THR A 14 -14.15 18.79 -24.66
CA THR A 14 -15.38 18.00 -24.71
C THR A 14 -15.41 16.75 -23.83
N ASN A 15 -14.57 16.62 -22.85
CA ASN A 15 -14.50 15.47 -21.97
C ASN A 15 -15.40 15.68 -20.75
N TRP A 16 -16.57 15.08 -20.79
CA TRP A 16 -17.61 15.13 -19.77
C TRP A 16 -17.21 14.49 -18.43
N GLU A 17 -16.11 13.71 -18.37
CA GLU A 17 -15.65 13.06 -17.13
C GLU A 17 -14.83 13.99 -16.23
N ASN A 18 -14.19 15.00 -16.76
CA ASN A 18 -13.19 15.76 -16.01
C ASN A 18 -13.58 17.18 -15.66
N GLY A 19 -14.80 17.61 -15.85
CA GLY A 19 -15.26 18.95 -15.48
C GLY A 19 -14.24 20.09 -15.63
N ASN A 20 -14.66 21.30 -15.67
CA ASN A 20 -13.75 22.44 -15.70
C ASN A 20 -13.21 22.76 -14.29
N TRP A 21 -12.15 22.07 -13.87
CA TRP A 21 -11.54 22.26 -12.55
C TRP A 21 -11.02 23.69 -12.30
N ASP A 22 -10.59 24.41 -13.33
CA ASP A 22 -10.09 25.76 -13.17
C ASP A 22 -11.24 26.79 -13.01
N ALA A 23 -12.34 26.60 -13.72
CA ALA A 23 -13.55 27.38 -13.48
C ALA A 23 -14.21 27.02 -12.16
N ALA A 24 -14.21 25.72 -11.79
CA ALA A 24 -14.71 25.26 -10.51
C ALA A 24 -13.91 25.79 -9.31
N LYS A 25 -12.60 25.99 -9.45
CA LYS A 25 -11.76 26.56 -8.38
C LYS A 25 -12.21 27.95 -7.92
N SER A 26 -12.63 28.80 -8.83
CA SER A 26 -13.08 30.17 -8.51
C SER A 26 -14.42 30.20 -7.79
N SER A 27 -15.23 29.14 -7.96
CA SER A 27 -16.56 29.00 -7.34
C SER A 27 -16.55 28.16 -6.07
N PHE A 28 -15.38 27.62 -5.65
CA PHE A 28 -15.28 26.77 -4.48
C PHE A 28 -14.75 27.52 -3.27
N TYR A 29 -15.56 27.58 -2.22
CA TYR A 29 -15.10 27.98 -0.90
C TYR A 29 -14.73 26.73 -0.08
N ARG A 30 -13.54 26.71 0.49
CA ARG A 30 -13.09 25.65 1.40
C ARG A 30 -12.26 26.25 2.52
N ARG A 31 -12.72 26.08 3.73
CA ARG A 31 -12.01 26.47 4.94
C ARG A 31 -11.79 25.22 5.81
N ASN A 32 -10.55 24.96 6.15
CA ASN A 32 -10.18 23.88 7.07
C ASN A 32 -9.35 24.50 8.19
N THR A 33 -9.82 24.38 9.41
CA THR A 33 -9.11 24.85 10.60
C THR A 33 -8.81 23.66 11.50
N ASN A 34 -7.60 23.53 11.95
CA ASN A 34 -7.16 22.44 12.81
C ASN A 34 -6.45 23.02 14.04
N TYR A 35 -7.03 22.79 15.20
CA TYR A 35 -6.46 23.15 16.49
C TYR A 35 -5.91 21.91 17.15
N ARG A 36 -4.61 21.90 17.41
CA ARG A 36 -3.94 20.76 18.01
C ARG A 36 -3.20 21.18 19.26
N PHE A 37 -3.44 20.47 20.33
CA PHE A 37 -2.72 20.63 21.58
C PHE A 37 -2.16 19.29 22.03
N THR A 38 -0.89 19.27 22.39
CA THR A 38 -0.22 18.09 22.94
C THR A 38 0.51 18.49 24.21
N MET A 39 0.26 17.76 25.29
CA MET A 39 0.94 17.94 26.56
C MET A 39 1.51 16.61 27.03
N ASN A 40 2.80 16.59 27.32
CA ASN A 40 3.50 15.45 27.88
C ASN A 40 4.07 15.86 29.24
N GLN A 41 3.75 15.09 30.27
CA GLN A 41 4.29 15.28 31.61
C GLN A 41 4.95 14.00 32.08
N GLY A 42 6.14 14.11 32.62
CA GLY A 42 6.90 12.99 33.16
C GLY A 42 7.46 13.30 34.53
N LEU A 43 7.28 12.37 35.45
CA LEU A 43 7.90 12.38 36.77
C LEU A 43 8.85 11.19 36.86
N ASN A 44 10.08 11.44 37.21
CA ASN A 44 11.11 10.43 37.40
C ASN A 44 11.57 10.44 38.85
N PHE A 45 11.38 9.32 39.52
CA PHE A 45 11.80 9.14 40.90
C PHE A 45 12.96 8.13 40.95
N ARG A 46 14.07 8.50 41.50
CA ARG A 46 15.14 7.57 41.85
C ARG A 46 14.92 7.16 43.30
N LEU A 47 14.34 5.98 43.49
CA LEU A 47 13.96 5.48 44.83
C LEU A 47 15.20 4.95 45.57
N THR A 48 16.10 4.31 44.85
CA THR A 48 17.42 3.86 45.33
C THR A 48 18.42 3.98 44.18
N ASP A 49 19.69 3.63 44.43
CA ASP A 49 20.71 3.61 43.35
C ASP A 49 20.39 2.61 42.25
N HIS A 50 19.52 1.65 42.50
CA HIS A 50 19.14 0.58 41.57
C HIS A 50 17.70 0.65 41.10
N ILE A 51 16.83 1.40 41.80
CA ILE A 51 15.38 1.39 41.51
C ILE A 51 14.92 2.78 41.05
N THR A 52 14.30 2.83 39.91
CA THR A 52 13.66 4.02 39.34
C THR A 52 12.18 3.80 39.13
N LEU A 53 11.38 4.85 39.36
CA LEU A 53 9.94 4.88 39.02
C LEU A 53 9.69 6.05 38.07
N LYS A 54 9.12 5.77 36.92
CA LYS A 54 8.75 6.78 35.90
C LYS A 54 7.23 6.78 35.74
N LEU A 55 6.63 7.93 35.92
CA LEU A 55 5.21 8.16 35.68
C LEU A 55 5.08 9.16 34.52
N ASN A 56 4.37 8.78 33.47
CA ASN A 56 4.16 9.66 32.32
C ASN A 56 2.67 9.80 32.03
N GLY A 57 2.25 11.02 31.71
CA GLY A 57 0.93 11.35 31.20
C GLY A 57 1.05 12.12 29.89
N MET A 58 0.33 11.67 28.90
CA MET A 58 0.23 12.33 27.59
C MET A 58 -1.22 12.64 27.30
N TRP A 59 -1.49 13.89 26.96
CA TRP A 59 -2.80 14.37 26.49
C TRP A 59 -2.62 14.91 25.09
N TYR A 60 -3.47 14.43 24.20
CA TYR A 60 -3.56 14.91 22.84
C TYR A 60 -4.99 15.33 22.55
N PHE A 61 -5.18 16.59 22.24
CA PHE A 61 -6.45 17.17 21.84
C PHE A 61 -6.33 17.65 20.40
N ASN A 62 -7.28 17.26 19.56
CA ASN A 62 -7.36 17.72 18.19
C ASN A 62 -8.81 18.09 17.87
N MET A 63 -9.00 19.32 17.41
CA MET A 63 -10.28 19.84 16.97
C MET A 63 -10.14 20.27 15.51
N TYR A 64 -11.04 19.79 14.68
CA TYR A 64 -11.01 20.04 13.25
C TYR A 64 -12.36 20.59 12.80
N GLU A 65 -12.32 21.75 12.16
CA GLU A 65 -13.47 22.44 11.56
C GLU A 65 -13.28 22.48 10.05
N LYS A 66 -14.29 22.10 9.32
CA LYS A 66 -14.28 22.13 7.87
C LYS A 66 -15.56 22.72 7.33
N GLU A 67 -15.42 23.69 6.47
CA GLU A 67 -16.49 24.27 5.69
C GLU A 67 -16.19 24.10 4.20
N LYS A 68 -17.20 23.75 3.45
CA LYS A 68 -17.12 23.57 2.00
C LYS A 68 -18.38 24.12 1.37
N PHE A 69 -18.19 24.88 0.29
CA PHE A 69 -19.26 25.32 -0.58
C PHE A 69 -18.82 25.18 -2.04
N ASN A 70 -19.74 24.76 -2.89
CA ASN A 70 -19.56 24.72 -4.33
C ASN A 70 -20.58 25.66 -4.94
N GLY A 71 -20.14 26.77 -5.51
CA GLY A 71 -20.97 27.65 -6.33
C GLY A 71 -21.22 27.08 -7.72
N THR A 72 -21.86 27.86 -8.59
CA THR A 72 -22.10 27.48 -9.98
C THR A 72 -20.81 27.38 -10.76
N TYR A 73 -20.64 26.30 -11.52
CA TYR A 73 -19.50 26.14 -12.44
C TYR A 73 -19.90 25.33 -13.68
N LEU A 74 -19.20 25.58 -14.78
CA LEU A 74 -19.38 24.84 -16.03
C LEU A 74 -18.71 23.46 -15.91
N VAL A 75 -19.49 22.41 -16.08
CA VAL A 75 -18.99 21.02 -16.18
C VAL A 75 -18.48 20.76 -17.59
N ASN A 76 -19.26 21.13 -18.59
CA ASN A 76 -18.98 21.02 -20.02
C ASN A 76 -19.47 22.26 -20.75
N PRO A 77 -19.08 22.50 -22.01
CA PRO A 77 -19.74 23.50 -22.84
C PRO A 77 -21.25 23.25 -22.90
N GLY A 78 -22.03 24.16 -22.36
CA GLY A 78 -23.50 24.08 -22.32
C GLY A 78 -24.10 23.33 -21.14
N THR A 79 -23.29 22.81 -20.21
CA THR A 79 -23.77 22.17 -18.99
C THR A 79 -23.11 22.78 -17.77
N SER A 80 -23.90 23.37 -16.89
CA SER A 80 -23.43 23.87 -15.59
C SER A 80 -23.87 22.98 -14.44
N ASN A 81 -23.05 22.91 -13.39
CA ASN A 81 -23.47 22.43 -12.08
C ASN A 81 -23.87 23.66 -11.25
N SER A 82 -25.10 23.69 -10.80
CA SER A 82 -25.70 24.73 -9.96
C SER A 82 -26.31 24.15 -8.69
N ASP A 83 -25.78 23.02 -8.20
CA ASP A 83 -26.29 22.36 -7.00
C ASP A 83 -26.10 23.18 -5.73
N HIS A 84 -25.21 24.19 -5.76
CA HIS A 84 -24.87 25.05 -4.62
C HIS A 84 -24.73 24.24 -3.32
N ALA A 85 -23.91 23.18 -3.38
CA ALA A 85 -23.76 22.26 -2.27
C ALA A 85 -22.90 22.87 -1.17
N ALA A 86 -23.45 22.99 0.02
CA ALA A 86 -22.75 23.42 1.24
C ALA A 86 -22.61 22.26 2.24
N SER A 87 -21.48 22.20 2.93
CA SER A 87 -21.28 21.29 4.03
C SER A 87 -20.39 21.89 5.11
N ALA A 88 -20.72 21.59 6.36
CA ALA A 88 -19.88 21.90 7.50
C ALA A 88 -19.68 20.64 8.35
N SER A 89 -18.48 20.48 8.88
CA SER A 89 -18.20 19.40 9.81
C SER A 89 -17.29 19.88 10.92
N TYR A 90 -17.57 19.34 12.09
CA TYR A 90 -16.81 19.53 13.30
C TYR A 90 -16.39 18.16 13.82
N SER A 91 -15.14 18.01 14.18
CA SER A 91 -14.68 16.81 14.89
C SER A 91 -13.75 17.15 16.03
N ARG A 92 -13.86 16.42 17.11
CA ARG A 92 -13.04 16.54 18.29
C ARG A 92 -12.52 15.17 18.71
N MET A 93 -11.21 15.08 18.87
CA MET A 93 -10.54 13.90 19.40
C MET A 93 -9.79 14.27 20.67
N LEU A 94 -10.03 13.52 21.73
CA LEU A 94 -9.24 13.55 22.95
C LEU A 94 -8.61 12.18 23.13
N SER A 95 -7.29 12.15 23.23
CA SER A 95 -6.51 10.94 23.50
C SER A 95 -5.65 11.14 24.73
N GLN A 96 -5.67 10.19 25.63
CA GLN A 96 -4.96 10.21 26.89
C GLN A 96 -4.18 8.90 27.04
N THR A 97 -2.90 9.01 27.38
CA THR A 97 -2.06 7.85 27.70
C THR A 97 -1.40 8.08 29.05
N TYR A 98 -1.54 7.14 29.93
CA TYR A 98 -0.88 7.13 31.24
C TYR A 98 -0.05 5.87 31.36
N ASN A 99 1.22 6.01 31.74
CA ASN A 99 2.05 4.86 32.05
C ASN A 99 2.84 5.03 33.34
N ALA A 100 3.05 3.92 34.02
CA ALA A 100 3.89 3.79 35.19
C ALA A 100 4.90 2.66 34.92
N ILE A 101 6.18 2.98 35.04
CA ILE A 101 7.29 2.05 34.75
C ILE A 101 8.21 2.03 35.95
N ALA A 102 8.36 0.86 36.56
CA ALA A 102 9.40 0.58 37.55
C ALA A 102 10.59 -0.09 36.88
N GLY A 103 11.77 0.43 37.11
CA GLY A 103 13.03 -0.10 36.58
C GLY A 103 13.96 -0.49 37.73
N TYR A 104 14.62 -1.65 37.57
CA TYR A 104 15.70 -2.11 38.43
C TYR A 104 16.95 -2.35 37.59
N GLU A 105 18.06 -1.73 37.95
CA GLU A 105 19.34 -1.90 37.28
C GLU A 105 20.40 -2.19 38.32
N ASN A 106 21.17 -3.26 38.11
CA ASN A 106 22.26 -3.61 38.98
C ASN A 106 23.39 -4.30 38.20
N SER A 107 24.61 -4.01 38.61
CA SER A 107 25.83 -4.64 38.10
C SER A 107 26.66 -5.14 39.26
N TRP A 108 26.98 -6.43 39.24
CA TRP A 108 27.86 -7.04 40.27
C TRP A 108 28.86 -7.97 39.59
N ASN A 109 30.14 -7.73 39.85
CA ASN A 109 31.23 -8.40 39.16
C ASN A 109 31.05 -8.33 37.63
N ASP A 110 30.89 -9.49 37.01
CA ASP A 110 30.72 -9.65 35.54
C ASP A 110 29.26 -9.75 35.11
N HIS A 111 28.31 -9.51 36.00
CA HIS A 111 26.87 -9.67 35.75
C HIS A 111 26.17 -8.32 35.66
N ASN A 112 25.38 -8.10 34.64
CA ASN A 112 24.54 -6.91 34.53
C ASN A 112 23.09 -7.37 34.37
N LEU A 113 22.19 -6.84 35.18
CA LEU A 113 20.76 -7.13 35.14
C LEU A 113 19.98 -5.82 35.04
N SER A 114 19.11 -5.74 34.06
CA SER A 114 18.13 -4.67 33.91
C SER A 114 16.74 -5.29 33.81
N VAL A 115 15.83 -4.88 34.69
CA VAL A 115 14.44 -5.31 34.69
C VAL A 115 13.55 -4.09 34.68
N ILE A 116 12.57 -4.11 33.79
CA ILE A 116 11.48 -3.13 33.80
C ILE A 116 10.15 -3.87 33.90
N VAL A 117 9.23 -3.30 34.67
CA VAL A 117 7.82 -3.67 34.69
C VAL A 117 6.99 -2.42 34.55
N GLY A 118 5.91 -2.51 33.80
CA GLY A 118 5.12 -1.34 33.52
C GLY A 118 3.64 -1.64 33.32
N TYR A 119 2.88 -0.58 33.53
CA TYR A 119 1.45 -0.52 33.25
C TYR A 119 1.19 0.65 32.34
N GLU A 120 0.30 0.47 31.36
CA GLU A 120 -0.13 1.53 30.44
C GLU A 120 -1.65 1.49 30.30
N PHE A 121 -2.24 2.67 30.34
CA PHE A 121 -3.66 2.87 30.06
C PHE A 121 -3.80 3.93 28.97
N TYR A 122 -4.62 3.61 27.96
CA TYR A 122 -4.94 4.48 26.85
C TYR A 122 -6.46 4.65 26.72
N ASP A 123 -6.90 5.90 26.54
CA ASP A 123 -8.31 6.25 26.32
C ASP A 123 -8.39 7.27 25.19
N LYS A 124 -9.13 6.94 24.14
CA LYS A 124 -9.38 7.82 23.00
C LYS A 124 -10.87 7.99 22.78
N TYR A 125 -11.29 9.23 22.80
CA TYR A 125 -12.66 9.63 22.53
C TYR A 125 -12.73 10.49 21.28
N ASN A 126 -13.60 10.13 20.34
CA ASN A 126 -13.91 10.94 19.16
C ASN A 126 -15.39 11.32 19.18
N PHE A 127 -15.62 12.58 18.87
CA PHE A 127 -16.93 13.13 18.57
C PHE A 127 -16.89 13.78 17.20
N GLY A 128 -17.85 13.51 16.36
CA GLY A 128 -18.03 14.15 15.06
C GLY A 128 -19.46 14.61 14.84
N LEU A 129 -19.60 15.77 14.22
CA LEU A 129 -20.86 16.32 13.75
C LEU A 129 -20.65 16.79 12.32
N SER A 130 -21.53 16.46 11.41
CA SER A 130 -21.52 16.97 10.05
C SER A 130 -22.93 17.28 9.57
N ALA A 131 -23.03 18.35 8.81
CA ALA A 131 -24.25 18.73 8.13
C ALA A 131 -23.91 19.12 6.70
N GLY A 132 -24.78 18.84 5.75
CA GLY A 132 -24.64 19.20 4.37
C GLY A 132 -25.98 19.31 3.68
N GLY A 133 -26.01 20.02 2.56
CA GLY A 133 -27.20 20.16 1.74
C GLY A 133 -26.88 20.83 0.40
N GLN A 134 -27.89 20.97 -0.43
CA GLN A 134 -27.85 21.58 -1.76
C GLN A 134 -29.01 22.56 -1.91
N GLY A 135 -28.95 23.44 -2.92
CA GLY A 135 -30.04 24.34 -3.27
C GLY A 135 -29.97 25.69 -2.58
N SER A 136 -28.78 26.26 -2.37
CA SER A 136 -28.65 27.69 -2.05
C SER A 136 -28.94 28.53 -3.30
N ASP A 137 -29.69 29.61 -3.14
CA ASP A 137 -30.00 30.54 -4.23
C ASP A 137 -28.83 31.47 -4.58
N PHE A 138 -27.74 31.43 -3.82
CA PHE A 138 -26.65 32.40 -3.92
C PHE A 138 -25.31 31.74 -4.16
N ASP A 139 -24.55 32.22 -5.16
CA ASP A 139 -23.17 31.82 -5.40
C ASP A 139 -22.16 32.40 -4.38
N ASP A 140 -22.50 33.59 -3.83
CA ASP A 140 -21.56 34.38 -3.02
C ASP A 140 -21.74 34.20 -1.51
N LEU A 141 -22.70 33.37 -1.08
CA LEU A 141 -22.99 33.12 0.34
C LEU A 141 -22.67 31.65 0.73
N PRO A 142 -21.39 31.33 1.00
CA PRO A 142 -20.94 29.96 1.22
C PRO A 142 -21.28 29.42 2.63
N SER A 143 -22.57 29.37 2.97
CA SER A 143 -23.01 28.91 4.28
C SER A 143 -24.19 27.93 4.20
N LEU A 144 -24.18 26.93 5.10
CA LEU A 144 -25.31 26.03 5.31
C LEU A 144 -26.63 26.74 5.67
N GLY A 145 -26.55 27.94 6.22
CA GLY A 145 -27.72 28.71 6.61
C GLY A 145 -28.60 29.15 5.45
N TYR A 146 -28.04 29.20 4.25
CA TYR A 146 -28.72 29.64 3.02
C TYR A 146 -29.21 28.47 2.14
N ILE A 147 -29.10 27.24 2.61
CA ILE A 147 -29.70 26.10 1.93
C ILE A 147 -31.21 26.19 2.04
N ASP A 148 -31.89 26.11 0.91
CA ASP A 148 -33.34 26.13 0.87
C ASP A 148 -33.90 24.92 1.66
N LYS A 149 -34.76 25.25 2.62
CA LYS A 149 -35.43 24.30 3.51
C LYS A 149 -36.91 24.12 3.12
N THR A 150 -37.36 24.78 2.06
CA THR A 150 -38.72 24.72 1.61
C THR A 150 -39.07 23.36 1.02
N GLU A 151 -40.33 22.99 1.19
CA GLU A 151 -40.94 21.66 1.05
C GLU A 151 -40.92 21.04 -0.37
N ASP A 152 -40.04 21.42 -1.23
CA ASP A 152 -39.98 20.72 -2.49
C ASP A 152 -39.33 19.33 -2.30
N LYS A 153 -39.96 18.31 -2.87
CA LYS A 153 -39.75 16.85 -2.82
C LYS A 153 -38.30 16.32 -2.78
N ASN A 154 -37.35 17.14 -2.39
CA ASN A 154 -35.91 16.88 -2.32
C ASN A 154 -35.29 16.92 -0.92
N ILE A 155 -36.05 16.53 0.11
CA ILE A 155 -35.55 16.33 1.49
C ILE A 155 -34.32 15.40 1.52
N SER A 156 -34.15 14.55 0.50
CA SER A 156 -32.95 13.72 0.29
C SER A 156 -31.64 14.50 0.10
N LYS A 157 -31.69 15.81 -0.13
CA LYS A 157 -30.51 16.67 -0.32
C LYS A 157 -29.91 17.21 0.98
N ILE A 158 -30.61 17.08 2.11
CA ILE A 158 -30.11 17.48 3.43
C ILE A 158 -29.58 16.25 4.16
N SER A 159 -28.35 16.32 4.62
CA SER A 159 -27.72 15.26 5.40
C SER A 159 -27.24 15.83 6.74
N MET A 160 -27.51 15.11 7.81
CA MET A 160 -26.96 15.37 9.14
C MET A 160 -26.46 14.05 9.73
N ASN A 161 -25.28 14.08 10.31
CA ASN A 161 -24.71 12.91 10.95
C ASN A 161 -23.93 13.30 12.19
N SER A 162 -23.98 12.45 13.21
CA SER A 162 -23.14 12.56 14.40
C SER A 162 -22.49 11.22 14.71
N THR A 163 -21.27 11.25 15.19
CA THR A 163 -20.51 10.05 15.56
C THR A 163 -19.94 10.21 16.96
N HIS A 164 -20.05 9.15 17.75
CA HIS A 164 -19.43 9.02 19.07
C HIS A 164 -18.68 7.71 19.11
N THR A 165 -17.37 7.76 19.28
CA THR A 165 -16.57 6.54 19.43
C THR A 165 -15.63 6.66 20.60
N ARG A 166 -15.43 5.57 21.31
CA ARG A 166 -14.46 5.48 22.40
C ARG A 166 -13.70 4.17 22.31
N GLU A 167 -12.39 4.28 22.34
CA GLU A 167 -11.46 3.17 22.31
C GLU A 167 -10.58 3.22 23.55
N ARG A 168 -10.40 2.08 24.21
CA ARG A 168 -9.56 1.95 25.39
C ARG A 168 -8.64 0.76 25.27
N SER A 169 -7.44 0.91 25.75
CA SER A 169 -6.54 -0.23 25.97
C SER A 169 -5.88 -0.15 27.35
N MET A 170 -5.56 -1.31 27.87
CA MET A 170 -4.84 -1.49 29.12
C MET A 170 -3.77 -2.55 28.91
N SER A 171 -2.58 -2.27 29.35
CA SER A 171 -1.42 -3.14 29.10
C SER A 171 -0.58 -3.30 30.36
N PHE A 172 -0.16 -4.52 30.62
CA PHE A 172 0.89 -4.86 31.58
C PHE A 172 2.08 -5.41 30.80
N PHE A 173 3.25 -4.91 31.06
CA PHE A 173 4.42 -5.35 30.34
C PHE A 173 5.66 -5.44 31.25
N GLY A 174 6.58 -6.27 30.84
CA GLY A 174 7.87 -6.41 31.49
C GLY A 174 8.95 -6.82 30.51
N ASN A 175 10.17 -6.43 30.83
CA ASN A 175 11.38 -6.87 30.14
C ASN A 175 12.46 -7.11 31.18
N ALA A 176 13.19 -8.22 31.03
CA ALA A 176 14.38 -8.54 31.81
C ALA A 176 15.53 -8.79 30.85
N SER A 177 16.61 -8.04 30.97
CA SER A 177 17.82 -8.18 30.19
C SER A 177 18.97 -8.52 31.10
N TYR A 178 19.68 -9.60 30.77
CA TYR A 178 20.82 -10.08 31.53
C TYR A 178 22.03 -10.23 30.62
N ASP A 179 23.17 -9.76 31.11
CA ASP A 179 24.46 -9.83 30.45
C ASP A 179 25.47 -10.48 31.40
N TRP A 180 26.19 -11.49 30.91
CA TRP A 180 27.31 -12.09 31.62
C TRP A 180 28.62 -11.85 30.87
N LYS A 181 29.53 -11.10 31.49
CA LYS A 181 30.85 -10.73 30.95
C LYS A 181 30.79 -9.98 29.61
N GLY A 182 29.63 -9.43 29.25
CA GLY A 182 29.40 -8.91 27.91
C GLY A 182 29.55 -9.96 26.80
N LYS A 183 29.59 -11.26 27.15
CA LYS A 183 29.71 -12.39 26.23
C LYS A 183 28.38 -12.98 25.87
N TYR A 184 27.55 -13.28 26.88
CA TYR A 184 26.25 -13.91 26.73
C TYR A 184 25.18 -12.95 27.20
N LEU A 185 24.28 -12.62 26.28
CA LEU A 185 23.20 -11.69 26.53
C LEU A 185 21.88 -12.42 26.36
N PHE A 186 20.99 -12.25 27.33
CA PHE A 186 19.63 -12.82 27.29
C PHE A 186 18.63 -11.69 27.54
N SER A 187 17.53 -11.71 26.82
CA SER A 187 16.41 -10.83 27.09
C SER A 187 15.11 -11.62 27.04
N PHE A 188 14.28 -11.37 28.03
CA PHE A 188 12.92 -11.88 28.10
C PHE A 188 11.97 -10.70 28.17
N SER A 189 10.94 -10.69 27.35
CA SER A 189 9.88 -9.71 27.35
C SER A 189 8.52 -10.38 27.40
N ALA A 190 7.57 -9.75 28.07
CA ALA A 190 6.18 -10.20 28.08
C ALA A 190 5.26 -8.97 28.07
N ARG A 191 4.20 -9.05 27.28
CA ARG A 191 3.16 -8.03 27.25
C ARG A 191 1.78 -8.69 27.29
N TYR A 192 0.90 -8.16 28.15
CA TYR A 192 -0.48 -8.59 28.29
C TYR A 192 -1.39 -7.41 28.03
N ASP A 193 -2.01 -7.38 26.85
CA ASP A 193 -2.76 -6.25 26.32
C ASP A 193 -4.25 -6.56 26.30
N GLY A 194 -5.06 -5.65 26.85
CA GLY A 194 -6.50 -5.66 26.72
C GLY A 194 -6.97 -4.50 25.84
N TYR A 195 -7.90 -4.76 24.90
CA TYR A 195 -8.40 -3.75 23.97
C TYR A 195 -9.91 -3.78 23.84
N SER A 196 -10.54 -2.61 23.96
CA SER A 196 -12.01 -2.48 23.99
C SER A 196 -12.72 -2.81 22.68
N LYS A 197 -12.03 -2.83 21.54
CA LYS A 197 -12.62 -3.25 20.26
C LYS A 197 -13.03 -4.71 20.25
N LEU A 198 -12.34 -5.57 21.01
CA LEU A 198 -12.69 -6.97 21.18
C LEU A 198 -13.72 -7.11 22.31
N VAL A 199 -14.73 -7.96 22.12
CA VAL A 199 -15.83 -8.10 23.07
C VAL A 199 -15.53 -9.15 24.12
N ASN A 200 -15.42 -10.43 23.75
CA ASN A 200 -15.16 -11.53 24.68
C ASN A 200 -13.66 -11.78 24.88
N ASN A 201 -12.86 -11.72 23.81
CA ASN A 201 -11.43 -12.04 23.80
C ASN A 201 -10.56 -10.78 23.86
N LYS A 202 -10.83 -9.88 24.81
CA LYS A 202 -10.15 -8.57 24.92
C LYS A 202 -8.65 -8.69 25.14
N TRP A 203 -8.22 -9.74 25.84
CA TRP A 203 -6.86 -9.87 26.33
C TRP A 203 -6.00 -10.78 25.44
N GLY A 204 -4.81 -10.32 25.12
CA GLY A 204 -3.78 -11.07 24.42
C GLY A 204 -2.47 -11.10 25.19
N PHE A 205 -1.80 -12.25 25.22
CA PHE A 205 -0.49 -12.41 25.81
C PHE A 205 0.58 -12.59 24.71
N PHE A 206 1.63 -11.79 24.78
CA PHE A 206 2.67 -11.67 23.76
C PHE A 206 4.05 -11.78 24.39
N PRO A 207 4.63 -12.99 24.46
CA PRO A 207 5.96 -13.22 24.96
C PRO A 207 7.03 -12.98 23.91
N GLY A 208 8.24 -12.67 24.36
CA GLY A 208 9.44 -12.60 23.54
C GLY A 208 10.66 -13.06 24.30
N VAL A 209 11.57 -13.74 23.62
CA VAL A 209 12.86 -14.14 24.16
C VAL A 209 13.94 -13.94 23.12
N SER A 210 15.09 -13.45 23.51
CA SER A 210 16.26 -13.37 22.65
C SER A 210 17.54 -13.74 23.41
N ALA A 211 18.49 -14.26 22.64
CA ALA A 211 19.81 -14.59 23.13
C ALA A 211 20.85 -14.07 22.12
N ALA A 212 21.97 -13.59 22.62
CA ALA A 212 23.10 -13.23 21.80
C ALA A 212 24.42 -13.67 22.44
N TRP A 213 25.34 -14.07 21.57
CA TRP A 213 26.67 -14.49 21.93
C TRP A 213 27.72 -13.64 21.23
N ASN A 214 28.49 -12.91 22.00
CA ASN A 214 29.63 -12.13 21.52
C ASN A 214 30.86 -13.05 21.42
N ILE A 215 30.94 -13.80 20.33
CA ILE A 215 31.94 -14.85 20.08
C ILE A 215 33.35 -14.26 20.12
N HIS A 216 33.55 -13.03 19.64
CA HIS A 216 34.86 -12.37 19.60
C HIS A 216 35.48 -12.15 20.99
N LYS A 217 34.67 -12.21 22.06
CA LYS A 217 35.15 -12.09 23.45
C LYS A 217 35.62 -13.42 24.05
N GLU A 218 35.52 -14.51 23.30
CA GLU A 218 35.98 -15.82 23.76
C GLU A 218 37.48 -15.96 23.64
N LYS A 219 38.10 -16.69 24.58
CA LYS A 219 39.56 -16.90 24.61
C LYS A 219 40.09 -17.51 23.32
N PHE A 220 39.34 -18.42 22.66
CA PHE A 220 39.75 -19.04 21.40
C PHE A 220 39.76 -18.06 20.21
N MET A 221 39.17 -16.85 20.37
CA MET A 221 39.14 -15.82 19.35
C MET A 221 40.20 -14.73 19.55
N GLU A 222 41.00 -14.75 20.61
CA GLU A 222 42.01 -13.72 20.89
C GLU A 222 43.00 -13.50 19.73
N GLY A 223 43.38 -14.57 19.03
CA GLY A 223 44.27 -14.49 17.87
C GLY A 223 43.68 -13.81 16.63
N THR A 224 42.37 -13.64 16.57
CA THR A 224 41.66 -13.05 15.42
C THR A 224 41.47 -11.54 15.54
N SER A 225 41.75 -10.94 16.69
CA SER A 225 41.49 -9.52 17.01
C SER A 225 42.12 -8.51 16.06
N ARG A 226 43.16 -8.90 15.32
CA ARG A 226 43.84 -8.03 14.33
C ARG A 226 42.96 -7.72 13.11
N TRP A 227 42.10 -8.63 12.73
CA TRP A 227 41.25 -8.48 11.54
C TRP A 227 39.75 -8.57 11.83
N LEU A 228 39.33 -9.35 12.85
CA LEU A 228 37.95 -9.51 13.28
C LEU A 228 37.72 -8.72 14.57
N SER A 229 37.14 -7.53 14.46
CA SER A 229 36.93 -6.62 15.58
C SER A 229 35.74 -7.00 16.44
N SER A 230 34.72 -7.59 15.84
CA SER A 230 33.58 -8.18 16.55
C SER A 230 32.94 -9.31 15.75
N LEU A 231 32.43 -10.30 16.46
CA LEU A 231 31.60 -11.37 15.91
C LEU A 231 30.52 -11.67 16.93
N LYS A 232 29.26 -11.55 16.52
CA LYS A 232 28.07 -11.78 17.35
C LYS A 232 27.07 -12.63 16.61
N LEU A 233 26.61 -13.67 17.29
CA LEU A 233 25.44 -14.47 16.88
C LEU A 233 24.25 -14.04 17.73
N ARG A 234 23.09 -13.80 17.12
CA ARG A 234 21.84 -13.55 17.83
C ARG A 234 20.72 -14.41 17.31
N ALA A 235 19.80 -14.76 18.20
CA ALA A 235 18.56 -15.45 17.87
C ALA A 235 17.42 -14.84 18.69
N GLY A 236 16.25 -14.75 18.09
CA GLY A 236 15.05 -14.19 18.71
C GLY A 236 13.82 -15.00 18.39
N TYR A 237 12.91 -15.05 19.35
CA TYR A 237 11.56 -15.53 19.23
C TYR A 237 10.62 -14.50 19.86
N GLY A 238 9.53 -14.15 19.17
CA GLY A 238 8.56 -13.21 19.74
C GLY A 238 7.19 -13.36 19.11
N GLN A 239 6.18 -12.97 19.88
CA GLN A 239 4.81 -12.86 19.41
C GLN A 239 4.33 -11.42 19.51
N ASN A 240 3.59 -10.98 18.48
CA ASN A 240 2.92 -9.67 18.45
C ASN A 240 1.44 -9.86 18.12
N GLY A 241 0.59 -9.06 18.75
CA GLY A 241 -0.83 -9.00 18.47
C GLY A 241 -1.19 -7.85 17.53
N ASN A 242 -2.24 -8.02 16.73
CA ASN A 242 -2.81 -6.97 15.91
C ASN A 242 -4.34 -7.06 15.90
N VAL A 243 -5.01 -5.89 15.91
CA VAL A 243 -6.48 -5.74 15.76
C VAL A 243 -6.84 -4.58 14.84
N ASN A 244 -5.87 -4.06 14.09
CA ASN A 244 -6.04 -2.83 13.30
C ASN A 244 -6.98 -2.97 12.09
N ILE A 245 -7.32 -4.19 11.68
CA ILE A 245 -8.30 -4.42 10.63
C ILE A 245 -9.71 -3.98 11.05
N LEU A 246 -9.99 -3.96 12.37
CA LEU A 246 -11.24 -3.42 12.91
C LEU A 246 -11.19 -1.90 12.83
N ALA A 247 -11.76 -1.34 11.76
CA ALA A 247 -11.75 0.10 11.50
C ALA A 247 -12.55 0.86 12.57
N GLY A 248 -13.72 0.36 12.95
CA GLY A 248 -14.61 0.96 13.95
C GLY A 248 -14.38 0.46 15.38
N ALA A 249 -14.71 1.30 16.35
CA ALA A 249 -14.64 0.94 17.77
C ALA A 249 -15.65 -0.15 18.18
N TYR A 250 -16.71 -0.30 17.38
CA TYR A 250 -17.87 -1.15 17.68
C TYR A 250 -18.20 -2.16 16.59
N ASP A 251 -17.26 -2.42 15.69
CA ASP A 251 -17.47 -3.28 14.50
C ASP A 251 -17.97 -4.70 14.85
N LEU A 252 -17.62 -5.20 16.03
CA LEU A 252 -17.98 -6.54 16.48
C LEU A 252 -19.33 -6.65 17.18
N GLN A 253 -19.98 -5.52 17.45
CA GLN A 253 -21.29 -5.52 18.13
C GLN A 253 -22.46 -5.70 17.16
N GLY A 254 -22.17 -5.70 15.87
CA GLY A 254 -23.18 -5.67 14.81
C GLY A 254 -23.84 -4.30 14.68
N ASN A 255 -24.62 -4.13 13.65
CA ASN A 255 -25.42 -2.91 13.46
C ASN A 255 -26.73 -3.18 12.72
N TYR A 256 -27.66 -2.28 12.96
CA TYR A 256 -28.92 -2.21 12.24
C TYR A 256 -28.88 -1.04 11.25
N GLY A 257 -29.46 -1.21 10.11
CA GLY A 257 -29.63 -0.17 9.10
C GLY A 257 -31.08 0.04 8.73
N LYS A 258 -31.36 1.23 8.24
CA LYS A 258 -32.65 1.53 7.64
C LYS A 258 -32.74 0.84 6.27
N THR A 259 -33.83 0.21 5.98
CA THR A 259 -34.20 -0.33 4.67
C THR A 259 -35.44 0.39 4.17
N GLY A 260 -35.87 0.07 2.94
CA GLY A 260 -36.98 0.75 2.28
C GLY A 260 -38.17 1.10 3.17
N ASN A 261 -38.96 2.06 2.75
CA ASN A 261 -40.15 2.50 3.46
C ASN A 261 -41.32 1.55 3.17
N TYR A 262 -42.03 1.17 4.20
CA TYR A 262 -43.34 0.58 4.11
C TYR A 262 -44.33 1.64 4.60
N GLU A 263 -45.17 2.16 3.71
CA GLU A 263 -45.94 3.37 3.94
C GLU A 263 -45.01 4.53 4.35
N ASP A 264 -45.23 5.18 5.49
CA ASP A 264 -44.38 6.28 6.01
C ASP A 264 -43.35 5.81 7.07
N GLU A 265 -43.25 4.50 7.30
CA GLU A 265 -42.36 3.91 8.31
C GLU A 265 -41.10 3.31 7.69
N TYR A 266 -39.96 3.50 8.33
CA TYR A 266 -38.69 2.88 7.90
C TYR A 266 -38.60 1.45 8.39
N GLY A 267 -38.34 0.53 7.47
CA GLY A 267 -37.91 -0.82 7.83
C GLY A 267 -36.50 -0.80 8.50
N ILE A 268 -36.29 -1.66 9.47
CA ILE A 268 -34.98 -1.87 10.12
C ILE A 268 -34.52 -3.28 9.82
N LEU A 269 -33.32 -3.39 9.26
CA LEU A 269 -32.65 -4.67 9.00
C LEU A 269 -31.32 -4.76 9.73
N ILE A 270 -30.91 -5.96 10.05
CA ILE A 270 -29.56 -6.25 10.51
C ILE A 270 -28.63 -6.12 9.28
N ASN A 271 -27.77 -5.10 9.28
CA ASN A 271 -26.75 -4.94 8.24
C ASN A 271 -25.53 -5.79 8.51
N LYS A 272 -25.19 -5.97 9.79
CA LYS A 272 -24.00 -6.71 10.20
C LYS A 272 -24.30 -7.50 11.47
N LEU A 273 -24.03 -8.80 11.43
CA LEU A 273 -24.19 -9.65 12.61
C LEU A 273 -23.14 -9.33 13.66
N PRO A 274 -23.48 -9.42 14.97
CA PRO A 274 -22.49 -9.34 16.03
C PRO A 274 -21.53 -10.55 15.95
N TYR A 275 -20.26 -10.30 16.22
CA TYR A 275 -19.24 -11.34 16.32
C TYR A 275 -18.35 -11.14 17.54
N PRO A 276 -18.87 -11.42 18.76
CA PRO A 276 -18.20 -11.10 20.01
C PRO A 276 -16.95 -11.96 20.29
N ASP A 277 -16.81 -13.13 19.66
CA ASP A 277 -15.76 -14.10 19.94
C ASP A 277 -14.48 -13.88 19.13
N LEU A 278 -14.46 -12.83 18.32
CA LEU A 278 -13.26 -12.46 17.57
C LEU A 278 -12.09 -12.19 18.52
N ARG A 279 -10.90 -12.61 18.13
CA ARG A 279 -9.66 -12.50 18.92
C ARG A 279 -8.55 -11.83 18.15
N TRP A 280 -7.45 -11.58 18.83
CA TRP A 280 -6.24 -11.00 18.29
C TRP A 280 -5.67 -11.82 17.13
N GLU A 281 -5.32 -11.17 16.04
CA GLU A 281 -4.35 -11.73 15.10
C GLU A 281 -3.00 -11.87 15.82
N LYS A 282 -2.29 -12.98 15.59
CA LYS A 282 -0.99 -13.23 16.20
C LYS A 282 0.08 -13.41 15.14
N THR A 283 1.15 -12.66 15.24
CA THR A 283 2.35 -12.86 14.45
C THR A 283 3.44 -13.43 15.33
N THR A 284 3.80 -14.69 15.06
CA THR A 284 4.94 -15.36 15.67
C THR A 284 6.15 -15.21 14.76
N SER A 285 7.23 -14.64 15.27
CA SER A 285 8.49 -14.45 14.54
C SER A 285 9.63 -15.21 15.21
N VAL A 286 10.47 -15.82 14.36
CA VAL A 286 11.76 -16.40 14.71
C VAL A 286 12.80 -15.75 13.81
N ASP A 287 13.86 -15.24 14.37
CA ASP A 287 14.98 -14.67 13.65
C ASP A 287 16.33 -15.14 14.19
N VAL A 288 17.29 -15.26 13.27
CA VAL A 288 18.69 -15.56 13.58
C VAL A 288 19.56 -14.65 12.73
N ALA A 289 20.60 -14.08 13.32
CA ALA A 289 21.54 -13.24 12.58
C ALA A 289 22.96 -13.38 13.09
N VAL A 290 23.90 -13.18 12.17
CA VAL A 290 25.33 -13.06 12.43
C VAL A 290 25.76 -11.63 12.09
N GLU A 291 26.40 -10.98 13.04
CA GLU A 291 26.97 -9.63 12.88
C GLU A 291 28.50 -9.72 13.05
N ALA A 292 29.23 -9.24 12.06
CA ALA A 292 30.68 -9.24 12.08
C ALA A 292 31.24 -7.86 11.75
N SER A 293 32.31 -7.46 12.44
CA SER A 293 33.04 -6.24 12.11
C SER A 293 34.51 -6.58 11.88
N PHE A 294 35.06 -6.07 10.78
CA PHE A 294 36.41 -6.34 10.35
C PHE A 294 37.23 -5.04 10.37
N TRP A 295 38.43 -5.08 10.91
CA TRP A 295 39.40 -3.95 11.00
C TRP A 295 38.80 -2.67 11.58
N ASN A 296 37.70 -2.74 12.35
CA ASN A 296 36.90 -1.58 12.80
C ASN A 296 36.42 -0.65 11.66
N ARG A 297 36.39 -1.16 10.42
CA ARG A 297 36.04 -0.39 9.22
C ARG A 297 34.91 -0.99 8.41
N LEU A 298 34.73 -2.29 8.45
CA LEU A 298 33.70 -3.01 7.72
C LEU A 298 32.79 -3.74 8.70
N ARG A 299 31.51 -3.42 8.72
CA ARG A 299 30.46 -4.16 9.42
C ARG A 299 29.58 -4.88 8.42
N VAL A 300 29.29 -6.13 8.68
CA VAL A 300 28.38 -6.95 7.89
C VAL A 300 27.40 -7.63 8.84
N SER A 301 26.12 -7.59 8.49
CA SER A 301 25.07 -8.35 9.17
C SER A 301 24.33 -9.21 8.16
N VAL A 302 24.12 -10.47 8.49
CA VAL A 302 23.32 -11.42 7.71
C VAL A 302 22.31 -12.07 8.64
N GLY A 303 21.03 -11.90 8.31
CA GLY A 303 19.91 -12.42 9.09
C GLY A 303 18.97 -13.26 8.24
N ALA A 304 18.28 -14.17 8.91
CA ALA A 304 17.17 -14.93 8.37
C ALA A 304 15.99 -14.86 9.33
N TYR A 305 14.79 -14.70 8.79
CA TYR A 305 13.57 -14.67 9.59
C TYR A 305 12.47 -15.56 9.02
N ASN A 306 11.59 -16.00 9.93
CA ASN A 306 10.34 -16.67 9.61
C ASN A 306 9.23 -16.06 10.48
N LYS A 307 8.26 -15.42 9.85
CA LYS A 307 7.10 -14.80 10.50
C LYS A 307 5.84 -15.52 10.06
N LEU A 308 5.09 -16.06 11.01
CA LEU A 308 3.79 -16.68 10.79
C LEU A 308 2.72 -15.81 11.43
N THR A 309 1.88 -15.20 10.62
CA THR A 309 0.67 -14.53 11.10
C THR A 309 -0.47 -15.54 11.05
N SER A 310 -1.05 -15.83 12.19
CA SER A 310 -2.20 -16.71 12.38
C SER A 310 -3.39 -15.95 12.93
N ASP A 311 -4.55 -16.60 12.95
CA ASP A 311 -5.81 -15.98 13.37
C ASP A 311 -6.10 -14.68 12.60
N LEU A 312 -5.68 -14.60 11.32
CA LEU A 312 -5.93 -13.44 10.46
C LEU A 312 -7.43 -13.14 10.41
N LEU A 313 -7.76 -11.88 10.60
CA LEU A 313 -9.12 -11.39 10.46
C LEU A 313 -9.47 -11.33 8.97
N ALA A 314 -10.36 -12.19 8.54
CA ALA A 314 -10.85 -12.26 7.17
C ALA A 314 -12.37 -12.08 7.13
N GLU A 315 -12.87 -11.44 6.09
CA GLU A 315 -14.29 -11.40 5.81
C GLU A 315 -14.67 -12.65 5.00
N VAL A 316 -15.69 -13.35 5.46
CA VAL A 316 -16.30 -14.48 4.77
C VAL A 316 -17.69 -14.07 4.31
N PRO A 317 -18.00 -14.17 3.00
CA PRO A 317 -19.32 -13.86 2.51
C PRO A 317 -20.32 -14.93 2.94
N PHE A 318 -21.51 -14.50 3.37
CA PHE A 318 -22.65 -15.39 3.55
C PHE A 318 -23.41 -15.62 2.25
N PRO A 319 -24.14 -16.75 2.14
CA PRO A 319 -25.12 -16.90 1.08
C PRO A 319 -26.14 -15.74 1.12
N SER A 320 -26.57 -15.26 -0.04
CA SER A 320 -27.54 -14.15 -0.14
C SER A 320 -28.86 -14.41 0.62
N SER A 321 -29.21 -15.69 0.79
CA SER A 321 -30.37 -16.14 1.58
C SER A 321 -30.26 -15.82 3.09
N ALA A 322 -29.06 -15.53 3.60
CA ALA A 322 -28.87 -15.16 4.99
C ALA A 322 -29.30 -13.71 5.31
N GLY A 323 -29.56 -12.88 4.29
CA GLY A 323 -29.97 -11.49 4.45
C GLY A 323 -28.85 -10.55 4.98
N VAL A 324 -27.64 -11.06 5.17
CA VAL A 324 -26.45 -10.30 5.59
C VAL A 324 -25.30 -10.60 4.66
N GLY A 325 -24.42 -9.61 4.42
CA GLY A 325 -23.36 -9.73 3.43
C GLY A 325 -22.15 -10.55 3.89
N ASN A 326 -21.33 -9.99 4.75
CA ASN A 326 -20.05 -10.59 5.17
C ASN A 326 -19.95 -10.65 6.70
N GLN A 327 -19.19 -11.63 7.18
CA GLN A 327 -18.85 -11.74 8.60
C GLN A 327 -17.33 -11.82 8.78
N TYR A 328 -16.82 -11.25 9.86
CA TYR A 328 -15.42 -11.43 10.25
C TYR A 328 -15.18 -12.79 10.90
N THR A 329 -14.03 -13.37 10.63
CA THR A 329 -13.57 -14.62 11.26
C THR A 329 -12.06 -14.57 11.47
N ASN A 330 -11.57 -15.28 12.49
CA ASN A 330 -10.15 -15.54 12.72
C ASN A 330 -9.73 -16.84 12.02
N ASN A 331 -9.73 -16.89 10.73
CA ASN A 331 -9.51 -18.13 10.01
C ASN A 331 -8.62 -17.95 8.77
N GLY A 332 -7.45 -17.41 8.99
CA GLY A 332 -6.44 -17.27 7.95
C GLY A 332 -5.04 -17.31 8.52
N SER A 333 -4.07 -17.73 7.71
CA SER A 333 -2.66 -17.67 8.08
C SER A 333 -1.78 -17.39 6.88
N VAL A 334 -0.80 -16.51 7.09
CA VAL A 334 0.20 -16.14 6.07
C VAL A 334 1.59 -16.25 6.68
N ARG A 335 2.51 -16.86 5.95
CA ARG A 335 3.90 -16.99 6.34
C ARG A 335 4.80 -16.12 5.48
N ASN A 336 5.61 -15.29 6.14
CA ASN A 336 6.63 -14.46 5.54
C ASN A 336 8.02 -14.98 5.96
N ARG A 337 8.87 -15.27 4.98
CA ARG A 337 10.26 -15.71 5.20
C ARG A 337 11.19 -14.81 4.40
N GLY A 338 12.36 -14.56 4.95
CA GLY A 338 13.31 -13.73 4.25
C GLY A 338 14.73 -13.83 4.77
N LEU A 339 15.62 -13.26 3.96
CA LEU A 339 17.01 -13.04 4.29
C LEU A 339 17.27 -11.53 4.29
N GLU A 340 18.04 -11.07 5.25
CA GLU A 340 18.40 -9.67 5.43
C GLU A 340 19.92 -9.55 5.37
N PHE A 341 20.40 -8.59 4.59
CA PHE A 341 21.82 -8.28 4.42
C PHE A 341 22.03 -6.81 4.71
N GLU A 342 23.03 -6.51 5.49
CA GLU A 342 23.46 -5.14 5.78
C GLU A 342 24.98 -5.05 5.71
N ILE A 343 25.49 -4.00 5.10
CA ILE A 343 26.91 -3.69 5.02
C ILE A 343 27.10 -2.21 5.31
N ASP A 344 28.09 -1.90 6.16
CA ASP A 344 28.56 -0.54 6.42
C ASP A 344 30.09 -0.55 6.45
N ALA A 345 30.70 0.28 5.63
CA ALA A 345 32.16 0.30 5.44
C ALA A 345 32.71 1.71 5.42
N THR A 346 33.75 1.95 6.21
CA THR A 346 34.68 3.06 5.98
C THR A 346 35.76 2.59 5.03
N VAL A 347 35.52 2.82 3.72
CA VAL A 347 36.37 2.31 2.65
C VAL A 347 37.75 2.94 2.70
N PHE A 348 37.78 4.25 2.93
CA PHE A 348 39.00 5.02 3.01
C PHE A 348 38.85 6.17 3.98
N GLN A 349 39.88 6.42 4.77
CA GLN A 349 39.94 7.55 5.70
C GLN A 349 41.40 7.98 5.94
N ASN A 350 41.64 9.27 5.72
CA ASN A 350 42.86 9.99 6.15
C ASN A 350 42.47 11.41 6.62
N ASP A 351 43.42 12.30 6.81
CA ASP A 351 43.16 13.66 7.30
C ASP A 351 42.27 14.50 6.38
N ASP A 352 42.35 14.27 5.07
CA ASP A 352 41.64 15.04 4.05
C ASP A 352 40.37 14.34 3.54
N TRP A 353 40.36 13.01 3.52
CA TRP A 353 39.33 12.20 2.88
C TRP A 353 38.67 11.24 3.85
N LYS A 354 37.33 11.12 3.74
CA LYS A 354 36.59 10.06 4.38
C LYS A 354 35.55 9.51 3.40
N VAL A 355 35.69 8.25 3.01
CA VAL A 355 34.79 7.56 2.10
C VAL A 355 34.08 6.45 2.85
N ARG A 356 32.74 6.53 2.91
CA ARG A 356 31.87 5.53 3.53
C ARG A 356 30.92 4.96 2.50
N PHE A 357 30.71 3.68 2.58
CA PHE A 357 29.72 2.94 1.80
C PHE A 357 28.79 2.20 2.75
N GLY A 358 27.48 2.29 2.53
CA GLY A 358 26.47 1.53 3.25
C GLY A 358 25.50 0.88 2.27
N GLY A 359 24.92 -0.24 2.67
CA GLY A 359 23.91 -0.89 1.86
C GLY A 359 23.12 -1.90 2.66
N ASN A 360 21.89 -2.13 2.23
CA ASN A 360 21.04 -3.20 2.73
C ASN A 360 20.27 -3.85 1.59
N ALA A 361 19.91 -5.11 1.79
CA ALA A 361 19.05 -5.84 0.88
C ALA A 361 18.23 -6.87 1.66
N THR A 362 16.95 -6.97 1.36
CA THR A 362 16.06 -7.97 1.93
C THR A 362 15.44 -8.80 0.81
N TYR A 363 15.61 -10.11 0.90
CA TYR A 363 14.88 -11.07 0.09
C TYR A 363 13.66 -11.55 0.87
N MET A 364 12.48 -11.53 0.26
CA MET A 364 11.24 -11.93 0.94
C MET A 364 10.36 -12.83 0.08
N ARG A 365 9.67 -13.75 0.76
CA ARG A 365 8.61 -14.58 0.18
C ARG A 365 7.45 -14.69 1.14
N SER A 366 6.25 -14.45 0.64
CA SER A 366 4.99 -14.60 1.38
C SER A 366 4.21 -15.77 0.82
N LYS A 367 3.67 -16.62 1.71
CA LYS A 367 2.89 -17.79 1.33
C LYS A 367 1.61 -17.86 2.14
N ILE A 368 0.49 -18.13 1.49
CA ILE A 368 -0.79 -18.42 2.13
C ILE A 368 -0.68 -19.81 2.74
N ILE A 369 -0.88 -19.91 4.05
CA ILE A 369 -0.80 -21.18 4.78
C ILE A 369 -2.19 -21.74 5.02
N GLN A 370 -3.15 -20.86 5.36
CA GLN A 370 -4.53 -21.22 5.65
C GLN A 370 -5.46 -20.13 5.15
N LEU A 371 -6.58 -20.53 4.60
CA LEU A 371 -7.73 -19.70 4.27
C LEU A 371 -8.96 -20.17 5.04
N PRO A 372 -10.02 -19.35 5.16
CA PRO A 372 -11.29 -19.82 5.70
C PRO A 372 -11.79 -21.07 4.99
N ASP A 373 -12.24 -22.04 5.78
CA ASP A 373 -12.82 -23.27 5.25
C ASP A 373 -14.08 -22.97 4.44
N ASN A 374 -14.10 -23.41 3.20
CA ASN A 374 -15.21 -23.20 2.26
C ASN A 374 -15.61 -24.47 1.51
N GLY A 375 -15.10 -25.63 1.93
CA GLY A 375 -15.38 -26.93 1.30
C GLY A 375 -14.64 -27.21 -0.02
N ASN A 376 -13.90 -26.23 -0.55
CA ASN A 376 -13.11 -26.42 -1.77
C ASN A 376 -11.72 -27.01 -1.45
N LEU A 377 -11.14 -27.72 -2.41
CA LEU A 377 -9.77 -28.20 -2.28
C LEU A 377 -8.81 -27.03 -2.04
N ASN A 378 -7.95 -27.12 -1.00
CA ASN A 378 -7.06 -26.06 -0.53
C ASN A 378 -7.77 -24.74 -0.16
N ASN A 379 -9.03 -24.82 0.26
CA ASN A 379 -9.88 -23.67 0.65
C ASN A 379 -9.85 -22.51 -0.36
N ARG A 380 -9.89 -22.82 -1.64
CA ARG A 380 -9.73 -21.83 -2.72
C ARG A 380 -10.84 -20.80 -2.70
N GLN A 381 -10.43 -19.55 -2.91
CA GLN A 381 -11.31 -18.40 -3.03
C GLN A 381 -11.12 -17.74 -4.39
N GLY A 382 -12.19 -17.69 -5.18
CA GLY A 382 -12.12 -17.23 -6.57
C GLY A 382 -11.32 -18.19 -7.45
N GLY A 383 -11.11 -17.83 -8.71
CA GLY A 383 -10.53 -18.70 -9.72
C GLY A 383 -11.45 -19.87 -10.08
N GLN A 384 -10.99 -20.75 -10.96
CA GLN A 384 -11.80 -21.88 -11.45
C GLN A 384 -10.95 -23.11 -11.76
N GLN A 385 -11.56 -24.28 -11.72
CA GLN A 385 -10.95 -25.53 -12.15
C GLN A 385 -11.27 -25.79 -13.61
N VAL A 386 -10.27 -26.20 -14.36
CA VAL A 386 -10.39 -26.57 -15.77
C VAL A 386 -9.57 -27.83 -16.04
N TYR A 387 -9.92 -28.56 -17.09
CA TYR A 387 -9.10 -29.67 -17.58
C TYR A 387 -8.13 -29.15 -18.64
N ASN A 388 -6.83 -29.46 -18.49
CA ASN A 388 -5.86 -29.21 -19.53
C ASN A 388 -6.00 -30.24 -20.67
N ALA A 389 -5.27 -30.03 -21.77
CA ALA A 389 -5.27 -30.93 -22.91
C ALA A 389 -4.84 -32.38 -22.60
N ALA A 390 -4.13 -32.59 -21.50
CA ALA A 390 -3.74 -33.93 -21.00
C ALA A 390 -4.83 -34.61 -20.14
N GLY A 391 -5.94 -33.92 -19.86
CA GLY A 391 -7.03 -34.39 -19.02
C GLY A 391 -6.80 -34.17 -17.52
N ASP A 392 -5.75 -33.41 -17.13
CA ASP A 392 -5.50 -33.10 -15.73
C ASP A 392 -6.38 -31.93 -15.29
N LEU A 393 -6.92 -32.05 -14.07
CA LEU A 393 -7.65 -30.97 -13.45
C LEU A 393 -6.68 -29.94 -12.88
N ILE A 394 -6.64 -28.76 -13.49
CA ILE A 394 -5.82 -27.63 -13.07
C ILE A 394 -6.68 -26.51 -12.49
N TRP A 395 -6.05 -25.65 -11.69
CA TRP A 395 -6.69 -24.49 -11.12
C TRP A 395 -6.03 -23.22 -11.60
N VAL A 396 -6.82 -22.27 -12.12
CA VAL A 396 -6.35 -20.98 -12.63
C VAL A 396 -7.02 -19.82 -11.90
N GLY A 397 -6.25 -18.76 -11.63
CA GLY A 397 -6.71 -17.58 -10.90
C GLY A 397 -6.97 -17.82 -9.41
N GLY A 398 -7.55 -16.82 -8.74
CA GLY A 398 -7.95 -16.88 -7.33
C GLY A 398 -6.79 -16.94 -6.32
N LYS A 399 -7.15 -17.36 -5.10
CA LYS A 399 -6.22 -17.59 -3.98
C LYS A 399 -6.43 -18.99 -3.44
N GLN A 400 -5.37 -19.67 -3.01
CA GLN A 400 -5.44 -20.99 -2.42
C GLN A 400 -4.34 -21.22 -1.38
N GLU A 401 -4.56 -22.13 -0.47
CA GLU A 401 -3.54 -22.56 0.47
C GLU A 401 -2.31 -23.12 -0.26
N GLY A 402 -1.14 -22.78 0.23
CA GLY A 402 0.11 -23.16 -0.40
C GLY A 402 0.61 -22.24 -1.51
N GLN A 403 -0.21 -21.31 -2.00
CA GLN A 403 0.15 -20.35 -3.01
C GLN A 403 0.96 -19.18 -2.44
N GLU A 404 1.85 -18.59 -3.26
CA GLU A 404 2.48 -17.31 -2.91
C GLU A 404 1.43 -16.20 -2.86
N TYR A 405 1.52 -15.33 -1.86
CA TYR A 405 0.67 -14.16 -1.75
C TYR A 405 1.04 -13.13 -2.82
N GLY A 406 0.03 -12.49 -3.43
CA GLY A 406 0.23 -11.43 -4.42
C GLY A 406 0.48 -11.94 -5.85
N VAL A 407 0.20 -13.20 -6.14
CA VAL A 407 0.31 -13.74 -7.51
C VAL A 407 -0.78 -13.13 -8.38
N ALA A 408 -0.38 -12.57 -9.52
CA ALA A 408 -1.28 -12.02 -10.53
C ALA A 408 -1.48 -13.01 -11.68
N TYR A 409 -2.72 -13.10 -12.16
CA TYR A 409 -3.13 -13.88 -13.31
C TYR A 409 -3.80 -12.99 -14.34
N ALA A 410 -3.54 -13.24 -15.62
CA ALA A 410 -4.17 -12.55 -16.74
C ALA A 410 -4.08 -13.41 -18.00
N TYR A 411 -4.77 -12.99 -19.05
CA TYR A 411 -4.62 -13.64 -20.35
C TYR A 411 -3.23 -13.42 -20.94
N ARG A 412 -2.77 -14.37 -21.74
CA ARG A 412 -1.53 -14.26 -22.48
C ARG A 412 -1.81 -14.10 -23.96
N MET A 413 -1.69 -12.90 -24.48
CA MET A 413 -1.72 -12.67 -25.92
C MET A 413 -0.43 -13.27 -26.52
N ILE A 414 -0.60 -14.16 -27.49
CA ILE A 414 0.48 -14.87 -28.15
C ILE A 414 0.75 -14.37 -29.55
N ASP A 415 -0.28 -13.88 -30.26
CA ASP A 415 -0.16 -13.35 -31.60
C ASP A 415 -1.28 -12.35 -31.92
N ILE A 416 -1.23 -11.82 -33.13
CA ILE A 416 -2.27 -11.01 -33.78
C ILE A 416 -2.48 -11.61 -35.16
N VAL A 417 -3.71 -11.75 -35.60
CA VAL A 417 -4.01 -12.16 -36.99
C VAL A 417 -3.46 -11.10 -37.94
N ARG A 418 -2.40 -11.42 -38.70
CA ARG A 418 -1.68 -10.43 -39.51
C ARG A 418 -2.35 -10.17 -40.85
N SER A 419 -2.99 -11.19 -41.45
CA SER A 419 -3.59 -11.13 -42.77
C SER A 419 -4.74 -12.12 -42.90
N GLU A 420 -5.51 -12.03 -43.95
CA GLU A 420 -6.57 -13.02 -44.32
C GLU A 420 -6.01 -14.44 -44.45
N ALA A 421 -4.76 -14.58 -44.94
CA ALA A 421 -4.13 -15.90 -45.07
C ALA A 421 -3.85 -16.54 -43.70
N ASP A 422 -3.57 -15.75 -42.67
CA ASP A 422 -3.27 -16.25 -41.32
C ASP A 422 -4.53 -16.78 -40.60
N LEU A 423 -5.73 -16.40 -41.03
CA LEU A 423 -6.97 -16.88 -40.43
C LEU A 423 -7.07 -18.40 -40.42
N GLN A 424 -6.49 -19.08 -41.43
CA GLN A 424 -6.50 -20.54 -41.51
C GLN A 424 -5.67 -21.20 -40.39
N ASN A 425 -4.67 -20.50 -39.85
CA ASN A 425 -3.89 -20.99 -38.70
C ASN A 425 -4.75 -21.05 -37.44
N PHE A 426 -5.84 -20.30 -37.39
CA PHE A 426 -6.76 -20.17 -36.26
C PHE A 426 -8.17 -20.63 -36.61
N ALA A 427 -8.30 -21.59 -37.54
CA ALA A 427 -9.58 -22.05 -38.06
C ALA A 427 -10.53 -22.54 -36.94
N TRP A 428 -10.02 -23.16 -35.90
CA TRP A 428 -10.78 -23.74 -34.79
C TRP A 428 -10.78 -22.87 -33.52
N TYR A 429 -10.25 -21.65 -33.59
CA TYR A 429 -10.21 -20.70 -32.47
C TYR A 429 -11.62 -20.22 -32.12
N VAL A 430 -11.92 -20.18 -30.82
CA VAL A 430 -13.17 -19.64 -30.27
C VAL A 430 -12.83 -18.70 -29.14
N ASP A 431 -13.42 -17.51 -29.06
CA ASP A 431 -13.23 -16.57 -27.96
C ASP A 431 -14.61 -16.13 -27.44
N THR A 432 -14.94 -16.57 -26.23
CA THR A 432 -16.23 -16.31 -25.57
C THR A 432 -16.24 -15.07 -24.69
N THR A 433 -15.10 -14.37 -24.58
CA THR A 433 -14.94 -13.25 -23.65
C THR A 433 -15.56 -11.92 -24.08
N PRO A 434 -15.78 -11.59 -25.37
CA PRO A 434 -16.50 -10.41 -25.77
C PRO A 434 -17.97 -10.45 -25.37
N SER A 435 -18.49 -9.35 -24.81
CA SER A 435 -19.88 -9.32 -24.31
C SER A 435 -20.95 -9.19 -25.41
N SER A 436 -20.55 -8.84 -26.64
CA SER A 436 -21.48 -8.69 -27.79
C SER A 436 -21.63 -9.93 -28.65
N GLY A 437 -20.89 -11.00 -28.34
CA GLY A 437 -20.96 -12.26 -29.10
C GLY A 437 -19.59 -12.92 -29.21
N THR A 438 -19.60 -14.24 -29.24
CA THR A 438 -18.40 -15.07 -29.36
C THR A 438 -17.72 -14.85 -30.71
N ILE A 439 -16.39 -14.78 -30.70
CA ILE A 439 -15.55 -14.72 -31.89
C ILE A 439 -15.21 -16.15 -32.30
N TYR A 440 -15.40 -16.47 -33.56
CA TYR A 440 -15.14 -17.79 -34.12
C TYR A 440 -14.13 -17.73 -35.26
N GLY A 441 -13.19 -18.64 -35.26
CA GLY A 441 -12.32 -18.90 -36.41
C GLY A 441 -13.09 -19.43 -37.63
N PRO A 442 -12.53 -19.27 -38.84
CA PRO A 442 -13.27 -19.58 -40.05
C PRO A 442 -13.72 -21.04 -40.16
N GLY A 443 -13.00 -22.00 -39.61
CA GLY A 443 -13.40 -23.41 -39.59
C GLY A 443 -14.63 -23.67 -38.75
N VAL A 444 -14.65 -23.09 -37.50
CA VAL A 444 -15.84 -23.18 -36.64
C VAL A 444 -17.00 -22.41 -37.24
N TRP A 445 -16.77 -21.18 -37.72
CA TRP A 445 -17.79 -20.33 -38.33
C TRP A 445 -18.57 -21.03 -39.46
N ALA A 446 -17.85 -21.79 -40.29
CA ALA A 446 -18.49 -22.55 -41.39
C ALA A 446 -19.42 -23.67 -40.92
N THR A 447 -19.33 -24.11 -39.66
CA THR A 447 -20.18 -25.16 -39.08
C THR A 447 -21.40 -24.61 -38.34
N LEU A 448 -21.44 -23.30 -38.08
CA LEU A 448 -22.51 -22.65 -37.33
C LEU A 448 -23.79 -22.49 -38.20
N THR A 449 -24.93 -22.57 -37.54
CA THR A 449 -26.21 -22.19 -38.11
C THR A 449 -26.32 -20.69 -38.36
N ALA A 450 -27.22 -20.25 -39.22
CA ALA A 450 -27.44 -18.82 -39.49
C ALA A 450 -27.81 -18.02 -38.21
N ASP A 451 -28.55 -18.64 -37.29
CA ASP A 451 -28.95 -18.02 -36.02
C ASP A 451 -27.76 -17.87 -35.06
N GLU A 452 -26.81 -18.80 -35.06
CA GLU A 452 -25.57 -18.73 -34.28
C GLU A 452 -24.61 -17.70 -34.87
N GLN A 453 -24.47 -17.67 -36.20
CA GLN A 453 -23.69 -16.65 -36.90
C GLN A 453 -24.24 -15.24 -36.65
N ALA A 454 -25.56 -15.06 -36.60
CA ALA A 454 -26.18 -13.77 -36.29
C ALA A 454 -25.86 -13.25 -34.87
N LYS A 455 -25.52 -14.16 -33.95
CA LYS A 455 -25.13 -13.83 -32.54
C LYS A 455 -23.63 -13.84 -32.30
N GLY A 456 -22.86 -14.32 -33.27
CA GLY A 456 -21.41 -14.44 -33.20
C GLY A 456 -20.71 -13.38 -34.04
N GLN A 457 -19.40 -13.50 -34.08
CA GLN A 457 -18.49 -12.66 -34.84
C GLN A 457 -17.42 -13.55 -35.50
N LEU A 458 -17.11 -13.29 -36.76
CA LEU A 458 -16.00 -13.98 -37.42
C LEU A 458 -14.67 -13.34 -36.98
N LEU A 459 -13.66 -14.17 -36.72
CA LEU A 459 -12.28 -13.73 -36.51
C LEU A 459 -11.79 -12.94 -37.71
N GLN A 460 -11.07 -11.85 -37.52
CA GLN A 460 -10.61 -10.97 -38.59
C GLN A 460 -9.16 -10.57 -38.45
N PRO A 461 -8.48 -10.10 -39.50
CA PRO A 461 -7.17 -9.51 -39.41
C PRO A 461 -7.15 -8.34 -38.42
N GLY A 462 -6.11 -8.30 -37.58
CA GLY A 462 -5.96 -7.34 -36.49
C GLY A 462 -6.47 -7.82 -35.14
N ASP A 463 -7.23 -8.91 -35.06
CA ASP A 463 -7.66 -9.48 -33.78
C ASP A 463 -6.48 -10.14 -33.04
N ALA A 464 -6.52 -10.04 -31.71
CA ALA A 464 -5.57 -10.68 -30.84
C ALA A 464 -5.88 -12.16 -30.66
N ILE A 465 -4.84 -12.98 -30.66
CA ILE A 465 -4.91 -14.42 -30.35
C ILE A 465 -4.36 -14.63 -28.93
N PHE A 466 -5.14 -15.28 -28.11
CA PHE A 466 -4.78 -15.59 -26.73
C PHE A 466 -4.41 -17.07 -26.56
N TYR A 467 -3.61 -17.32 -25.55
CA TYR A 467 -3.15 -18.67 -25.23
C TYR A 467 -4.26 -19.48 -24.58
N ASP A 468 -4.61 -20.59 -25.19
CA ASP A 468 -5.51 -21.59 -24.67
C ASP A 468 -4.73 -22.45 -23.66
N VAL A 469 -5.10 -22.36 -22.38
CA VAL A 469 -4.39 -23.01 -21.27
C VAL A 469 -4.76 -24.49 -21.16
N ASN A 470 -6.02 -24.81 -21.37
CA ASN A 470 -6.55 -26.15 -21.18
C ASN A 470 -6.60 -26.97 -22.48
N GLY A 471 -6.36 -26.35 -23.63
CA GLY A 471 -6.28 -27.00 -24.94
C GLY A 471 -7.63 -27.37 -25.54
N ASP A 472 -8.72 -26.69 -25.18
CA ASP A 472 -10.06 -26.96 -25.68
C ASP A 472 -10.44 -26.11 -26.92
N ASN A 473 -9.51 -25.30 -27.42
CA ASN A 473 -9.65 -24.31 -28.50
C ASN A 473 -10.64 -23.16 -28.20
N THR A 474 -11.04 -23.00 -26.95
CA THR A 474 -11.99 -21.97 -26.54
C THR A 474 -11.33 -21.04 -25.52
N ILE A 475 -11.19 -19.77 -25.85
CA ILE A 475 -10.70 -18.76 -24.91
C ILE A 475 -11.85 -18.28 -24.04
N ASP A 476 -11.73 -18.51 -22.76
CA ASP A 476 -12.71 -18.10 -21.76
C ASP A 476 -12.02 -17.60 -20.48
N GLN A 477 -12.78 -17.48 -19.39
CA GLN A 477 -12.26 -17.01 -18.10
C GLN A 477 -11.18 -17.93 -17.48
N TYR A 478 -11.03 -19.15 -17.99
CA TYR A 478 -10.11 -20.16 -17.49
C TYR A 478 -8.70 -20.06 -18.12
N ASP A 479 -8.53 -19.30 -19.20
CA ASP A 479 -7.30 -19.19 -19.96
C ASP A 479 -6.38 -18.08 -19.41
N GLN A 480 -6.31 -17.99 -18.10
CA GLN A 480 -5.44 -17.05 -17.42
C GLN A 480 -4.18 -17.76 -16.93
N VAL A 481 -3.04 -17.17 -17.20
CA VAL A 481 -1.73 -17.65 -16.74
C VAL A 481 -1.13 -16.73 -15.70
N LYS A 482 -0.19 -17.24 -14.93
CA LYS A 482 0.56 -16.46 -13.95
C LYS A 482 1.42 -15.41 -14.66
N MET A 483 1.16 -14.13 -14.40
CA MET A 483 1.95 -13.01 -14.89
C MET A 483 3.21 -12.76 -14.04
N GLY A 484 3.14 -13.07 -12.76
CA GLY A 484 4.21 -12.84 -11.80
C GLY A 484 3.66 -12.61 -10.39
N ASN A 485 4.49 -12.06 -9.54
CA ASN A 485 4.10 -11.62 -8.20
C ASN A 485 4.07 -10.09 -8.16
N THR A 486 3.06 -9.50 -7.54
CA THR A 486 2.92 -8.04 -7.37
C THR A 486 3.71 -7.51 -6.17
N VAL A 487 4.27 -8.39 -5.36
CA VAL A 487 5.13 -8.06 -4.21
C VAL A 487 6.59 -8.24 -4.61
N PRO A 488 7.44 -7.23 -4.42
CA PRO A 488 8.87 -7.34 -4.73
C PRO A 488 9.53 -8.51 -3.97
N ARG A 489 10.43 -9.22 -4.64
CA ARG A 489 11.24 -10.27 -3.99
C ARG A 489 12.46 -9.70 -3.31
N TRP A 490 13.07 -8.69 -3.88
CA TRP A 490 14.20 -7.98 -3.32
C TRP A 490 13.88 -6.51 -3.17
N VAL A 491 14.16 -5.98 -2.00
CA VAL A 491 14.11 -4.55 -1.71
C VAL A 491 15.38 -4.15 -0.97
N GLY A 492 15.86 -2.95 -1.23
CA GLY A 492 17.05 -2.49 -0.53
C GLY A 492 17.50 -1.12 -1.00
N GLY A 493 18.69 -0.76 -0.54
CA GLY A 493 19.32 0.47 -0.94
C GLY A 493 20.81 0.48 -0.67
N VAL A 494 21.49 1.38 -1.36
CA VAL A 494 22.91 1.64 -1.16
C VAL A 494 23.12 3.13 -0.99
N ASN A 495 24.10 3.49 -0.17
CA ASN A 495 24.52 4.88 0.01
C ASN A 495 26.04 5.01 -0.04
N LEU A 496 26.49 6.12 -0.56
CA LEU A 496 27.89 6.52 -0.61
C LEU A 496 28.04 7.91 0.00
N SER A 497 28.99 8.08 0.89
CA SER A 497 29.37 9.38 1.45
C SER A 497 30.85 9.61 1.21
N VAL A 498 31.16 10.74 0.60
CA VAL A 498 32.56 11.16 0.34
C VAL A 498 32.74 12.55 0.93
N ASP A 499 33.59 12.65 1.93
CA ASP A 499 33.96 13.91 2.55
C ASP A 499 35.41 14.25 2.13
N TRP A 500 35.64 15.47 1.66
CA TRP A 500 36.96 15.99 1.26
C TRP A 500 37.10 17.46 1.57
N LYS A 501 37.98 17.82 2.52
CA LYS A 501 38.34 19.22 2.85
C LYS A 501 37.13 20.17 2.96
N GLY A 502 36.07 19.75 3.63
CA GLY A 502 34.83 20.51 3.78
C GLY A 502 33.80 20.34 2.69
N LEU A 503 34.14 19.69 1.56
CA LEU A 503 33.19 19.27 0.55
C LEU A 503 32.67 17.88 0.92
N SER A 504 31.35 17.71 0.94
CA SER A 504 30.71 16.42 1.21
C SER A 504 29.72 16.08 0.09
N LEU A 505 29.89 14.91 -0.48
CA LEU A 505 28.95 14.29 -1.42
C LEU A 505 28.27 13.13 -0.73
N TYR A 506 26.94 13.12 -0.73
CA TYR A 506 26.14 11.99 -0.30
C TYR A 506 25.25 11.54 -1.46
N ALA A 507 25.22 10.25 -1.72
CA ALA A 507 24.35 9.67 -2.73
C ALA A 507 23.64 8.44 -2.15
N ARG A 508 22.31 8.35 -2.33
CA ARG A 508 21.49 7.22 -1.93
C ARG A 508 20.66 6.72 -3.10
N PHE A 509 20.67 5.42 -3.28
CA PHE A 509 19.89 4.70 -4.26
C PHE A 509 19.03 3.65 -3.57
N ASP A 510 17.77 3.55 -3.97
CA ASP A 510 16.84 2.52 -3.50
C ASP A 510 16.42 1.64 -4.68
N PHE A 511 16.21 0.37 -4.43
CA PHE A 511 15.76 -0.57 -5.47
C PHE A 511 14.68 -1.52 -4.95
N ALA A 512 13.83 -1.95 -5.86
CA ALA A 512 12.97 -3.10 -5.68
C ALA A 512 12.96 -3.92 -6.97
N THR A 513 13.03 -5.25 -6.86
CA THR A 513 13.11 -6.13 -8.04
C THR A 513 12.31 -7.41 -7.87
N GLY A 514 12.02 -8.07 -9.00
CA GLY A 514 11.36 -9.37 -9.05
C GLY A 514 9.85 -9.28 -8.78
N TYR A 515 9.20 -8.25 -9.30
CA TYR A 515 7.75 -8.09 -9.24
C TYR A 515 7.18 -7.46 -10.51
N VAL A 516 5.89 -7.68 -10.71
CA VAL A 516 5.13 -7.14 -11.83
C VAL A 516 4.03 -6.21 -11.35
N ALA A 517 3.68 -5.26 -12.18
CA ALA A 517 2.52 -4.40 -11.91
C ALA A 517 1.64 -4.27 -13.15
N GLN A 518 0.34 -4.25 -12.90
CA GLN A 518 -0.67 -4.01 -13.91
C GLN A 518 -0.72 -2.53 -14.27
N ASN A 519 -0.61 -2.22 -15.56
CA ASN A 519 -0.82 -0.88 -16.09
C ASN A 519 -2.26 -0.72 -16.61
N SER A 520 -3.22 -0.59 -15.69
CA SER A 520 -4.64 -0.43 -16.05
C SER A 520 -4.92 0.90 -16.78
N ARG A 521 -4.13 1.93 -16.56
CA ARG A 521 -4.23 3.19 -17.29
C ARG A 521 -3.86 3.00 -18.76
N LYS A 522 -2.75 2.28 -19.05
CA LYS A 522 -2.38 1.95 -20.42
C LYS A 522 -3.49 1.13 -21.11
N GLN A 523 -4.04 0.13 -20.42
CA GLN A 523 -5.17 -0.64 -20.92
C GLN A 523 -6.35 0.28 -21.26
N TYR A 524 -6.76 1.14 -20.34
CA TYR A 524 -7.91 2.03 -20.50
C TYR A 524 -7.79 2.94 -21.73
N TYR A 525 -6.62 3.58 -21.91
CA TYR A 525 -6.40 4.46 -23.05
C TYR A 525 -6.18 3.71 -24.38
N MET A 526 -5.64 2.50 -24.35
CA MET A 526 -5.47 1.68 -25.56
C MET A 526 -6.77 1.01 -25.99
N ALA A 527 -7.61 0.59 -25.05
CA ALA A 527 -8.88 -0.06 -25.35
C ALA A 527 -9.94 0.87 -25.96
N LEU A 528 -9.72 2.20 -25.96
CA LEU A 528 -10.65 3.21 -26.45
C LEU A 528 -12.10 2.99 -25.95
N SER A 529 -12.22 2.58 -24.69
CA SER A 529 -13.49 2.11 -24.12
C SER A 529 -14.64 3.12 -24.25
N GLN A 530 -14.32 4.40 -24.37
CA GLN A 530 -15.31 5.47 -24.52
C GLN A 530 -15.20 6.25 -25.85
N GLY A 531 -14.23 5.94 -26.69
CA GLY A 531 -14.13 6.43 -28.06
C GLY A 531 -13.80 7.91 -28.26
N THR A 532 -13.67 8.72 -27.19
CA THR A 532 -13.49 10.18 -27.26
C THR A 532 -12.20 10.68 -26.66
N PHE A 533 -11.36 9.82 -26.15
CA PHE A 533 -10.10 10.18 -25.51
C PHE A 533 -8.92 10.28 -26.49
N ASN A 534 -7.95 11.10 -26.13
CA ASN A 534 -6.64 10.97 -26.72
C ASN A 534 -6.02 9.63 -26.31
N THR A 535 -5.51 8.88 -27.27
CA THR A 535 -4.81 7.63 -26.99
C THR A 535 -3.35 7.87 -26.62
N LEU A 536 -2.66 6.80 -26.20
CA LEU A 536 -1.24 6.86 -25.92
C LEU A 536 -0.41 6.87 -27.21
N LYS A 537 0.86 7.29 -27.10
CA LYS A 537 1.80 7.27 -28.21
C LYS A 537 1.97 5.86 -28.80
N GLU A 538 1.86 4.85 -27.98
CA GLU A 538 1.93 3.42 -28.31
C GLU A 538 0.85 2.99 -29.30
N SER A 539 -0.29 3.70 -29.35
CA SER A 539 -1.37 3.41 -30.30
C SER A 539 -0.95 3.61 -31.76
N LYS A 540 0.19 4.27 -32.01
CA LYS A 540 0.78 4.36 -33.36
C LYS A 540 1.31 3.01 -33.86
N ASP A 541 1.56 2.06 -32.98
CA ASP A 541 2.05 0.72 -33.28
C ASP A 541 0.93 -0.33 -33.12
N THR A 542 -0.26 0.01 -33.56
CA THR A 542 -1.41 -0.89 -33.66
C THR A 542 -1.54 -1.40 -35.08
N TRP A 543 -2.12 -2.59 -35.19
CA TRP A 543 -2.31 -3.26 -36.47
C TRP A 543 -3.17 -2.42 -37.43
N SER A 544 -2.77 -2.40 -38.67
CA SER A 544 -3.51 -1.94 -39.83
C SER A 544 -3.02 -2.71 -41.08
N GLU A 545 -3.76 -2.68 -42.17
CA GLU A 545 -3.33 -3.30 -43.44
C GLU A 545 -1.97 -2.83 -43.89
N GLU A 546 -1.62 -1.54 -43.65
CA GLU A 546 -0.33 -0.97 -43.96
C GLU A 546 0.78 -1.35 -42.95
N ARG A 547 0.41 -1.86 -41.79
CA ARG A 547 1.29 -2.26 -40.67
C ARG A 547 0.89 -3.62 -40.08
N PRO A 548 0.96 -4.70 -40.86
CA PRO A 548 0.54 -6.02 -40.38
C PRO A 548 1.40 -6.56 -39.24
N ASN A 549 2.66 -6.13 -39.13
CA ASN A 549 3.63 -6.55 -38.08
C ASN A 549 3.61 -5.65 -36.84
N ALA A 550 2.56 -4.88 -36.60
CA ALA A 550 2.43 -4.05 -35.42
C ALA A 550 2.41 -4.86 -34.12
N LYS A 551 2.79 -4.20 -33.03
CA LYS A 551 2.88 -4.79 -31.69
C LYS A 551 1.53 -4.99 -31.02
N TYR A 552 0.56 -4.14 -31.32
CA TYR A 552 -0.76 -4.13 -30.68
C TYR A 552 -1.87 -4.48 -31.67
N PRO A 553 -2.96 -5.09 -31.20
CA PRO A 553 -4.12 -5.40 -32.04
C PRO A 553 -4.72 -4.17 -32.70
N ILE A 554 -5.69 -4.39 -33.59
CA ILE A 554 -6.47 -3.32 -34.21
C ILE A 554 -7.13 -2.44 -33.15
N LEU A 555 -7.07 -1.12 -33.35
CA LEU A 555 -7.82 -0.16 -32.52
C LEU A 555 -9.24 -0.02 -33.05
N MET A 556 -10.21 -0.21 -32.16
CA MET A 556 -11.61 -0.01 -32.51
C MET A 556 -12.41 0.61 -31.38
N TYR A 557 -13.52 1.25 -31.76
CA TYR A 557 -14.47 1.79 -30.79
C TYR A 557 -15.11 0.66 -29.97
N ALA A 558 -15.20 0.86 -28.64
CA ALA A 558 -15.79 -0.09 -27.72
C ALA A 558 -15.22 -1.52 -27.82
N ASP A 559 -13.89 -1.65 -28.00
CA ASP A 559 -13.18 -2.92 -28.12
C ASP A 559 -13.59 -3.92 -27.04
N THR A 560 -13.67 -3.51 -25.78
CA THR A 560 -14.06 -4.36 -24.65
C THR A 560 -15.42 -5.03 -24.83
N LYS A 561 -16.33 -4.39 -25.58
CA LYS A 561 -17.64 -4.93 -25.89
C LYS A 561 -17.60 -5.90 -27.07
N PHE A 562 -16.93 -5.52 -28.16
CA PHE A 562 -17.05 -6.23 -29.44
C PHE A 562 -15.96 -7.28 -29.65
N ARG A 563 -14.67 -6.92 -29.44
CA ARG A 563 -13.55 -7.84 -29.72
C ARG A 563 -12.77 -8.23 -28.46
N ASN A 564 -12.76 -7.37 -27.46
CA ASN A 564 -12.01 -7.56 -26.21
C ASN A 564 -10.52 -7.86 -26.43
N ASN A 565 -9.95 -7.34 -27.53
CA ASN A 565 -8.52 -7.47 -27.89
C ASN A 565 -7.62 -6.89 -26.81
N TYR A 566 -8.06 -5.78 -26.19
CA TYR A 566 -7.34 -5.06 -25.15
C TYR A 566 -7.76 -5.47 -23.73
N ARG A 567 -8.21 -6.73 -23.55
CA ARG A 567 -8.48 -7.29 -22.21
C ARG A 567 -7.21 -7.31 -21.37
N MET A 568 -7.38 -7.49 -20.07
CA MET A 568 -6.25 -7.61 -19.16
C MET A 568 -5.38 -8.82 -19.54
N SER A 569 -4.18 -8.53 -20.03
CA SER A 569 -3.26 -9.53 -20.57
C SER A 569 -1.79 -9.14 -20.33
N ASN A 570 -0.87 -10.00 -20.74
CA ASN A 570 0.57 -9.77 -20.61
C ASN A 570 1.06 -8.43 -21.20
N ILE A 571 0.34 -7.84 -22.18
CA ILE A 571 0.72 -6.54 -22.76
C ILE A 571 0.50 -5.35 -21.83
N PHE A 572 -0.23 -5.57 -20.72
CA PHE A 572 -0.52 -4.58 -19.69
C PHE A 572 0.11 -4.92 -18.33
N TYR A 573 0.95 -5.94 -18.26
CA TYR A 573 1.77 -6.25 -17.09
C TYR A 573 3.22 -5.91 -17.39
N ASP A 574 3.75 -4.96 -16.64
CA ASP A 574 5.14 -4.53 -16.74
C ASP A 574 5.99 -5.19 -15.64
N ASP A 575 7.25 -5.50 -15.96
CA ASP A 575 8.26 -5.66 -14.91
C ASP A 575 8.47 -4.31 -14.24
N SER A 576 8.06 -4.20 -12.97
CA SER A 576 8.13 -2.97 -12.20
C SER A 576 9.43 -2.84 -11.39
N SER A 577 10.41 -3.72 -11.65
CA SER A 577 11.73 -3.59 -11.06
C SER A 577 12.32 -2.21 -11.35
N TYR A 578 12.91 -1.60 -10.32
CA TYR A 578 13.51 -0.27 -10.46
C TYR A 578 14.76 -0.11 -9.59
N LEU A 579 15.59 0.83 -10.01
CA LEU A 579 16.62 1.50 -9.22
C LEU A 579 16.32 3.00 -9.25
N CYS A 580 16.21 3.63 -8.07
CA CYS A 580 15.93 5.06 -7.94
C CYS A 580 17.13 5.80 -7.36
N ALA A 581 17.58 6.87 -8.01
CA ALA A 581 18.46 7.86 -7.41
C ALA A 581 17.64 8.70 -6.42
N ARG A 582 17.53 8.20 -5.17
CA ARG A 582 16.66 8.72 -4.13
C ARG A 582 17.10 10.08 -3.62
N GLU A 583 18.40 10.24 -3.40
CA GLU A 583 18.97 11.48 -2.90
C GLU A 583 20.41 11.61 -3.38
N ILE A 584 20.76 12.77 -3.91
CA ILE A 584 22.13 13.17 -4.17
C ILE A 584 22.30 14.57 -3.57
N ALA A 585 23.15 14.68 -2.57
CA ALA A 585 23.41 15.92 -1.85
C ALA A 585 24.89 16.30 -1.96
N LEU A 586 25.13 17.53 -2.37
CA LEU A 586 26.45 18.15 -2.35
C LEU A 586 26.43 19.29 -1.34
N SER A 587 27.34 19.27 -0.38
CA SER A 587 27.46 20.35 0.60
C SER A 587 28.90 20.79 0.76
N TYR A 588 29.09 22.06 1.04
CA TYR A 588 30.39 22.65 1.31
C TYR A 588 30.37 23.44 2.59
N SER A 589 31.18 23.01 3.56
CA SER A 589 31.43 23.75 4.79
C SER A 589 32.60 24.70 4.56
N LEU A 590 32.32 25.98 4.63
CA LEU A 590 33.33 26.99 4.39
C LEU A 590 34.43 26.92 5.47
N PRO A 591 35.69 27.17 5.09
CA PRO A 591 36.78 27.29 6.06
C PRO A 591 36.45 28.31 7.15
N GLU A 592 36.82 27.99 8.37
CA GLU A 592 36.53 28.84 9.57
C GLU A 592 36.95 30.30 9.38
N ARG A 593 38.07 30.53 8.69
CA ARG A 593 38.55 31.89 8.36
C ARG A 593 37.55 32.73 7.57
N TRP A 594 36.76 32.10 6.68
CA TRP A 594 35.73 32.78 5.88
C TRP A 594 34.43 32.94 6.68
N ALA A 595 34.06 31.94 7.48
CA ALA A 595 32.90 32.02 8.35
C ALA A 595 33.05 33.15 9.40
N ARG A 596 34.25 33.35 9.94
CA ARG A 596 34.55 34.42 10.91
C ARG A 596 34.40 35.83 10.33
N VAL A 597 34.64 36.03 9.03
CA VAL A 597 34.45 37.36 8.38
C VAL A 597 32.99 37.81 8.50
N VAL A 598 32.06 36.88 8.44
CA VAL A 598 30.60 37.12 8.58
C VAL A 598 30.12 36.86 10.02
N ARG A 599 31.01 36.81 11.01
CA ARG A 599 30.73 36.59 12.44
C ARG A 599 30.01 35.27 12.75
N MET A 600 30.31 34.23 11.97
CA MET A 600 29.79 32.90 12.17
C MET A 600 30.89 31.91 12.58
N LYS A 601 30.56 30.90 13.38
CA LYS A 601 31.48 29.79 13.71
C LYS A 601 31.58 28.81 12.58
N ASN A 602 30.44 28.52 11.93
CA ASN A 602 30.40 27.63 10.79
C ASN A 602 29.32 28.10 9.79
N LEU A 603 29.63 27.97 8.51
CA LEU A 603 28.71 28.23 7.41
C LEU A 603 28.81 27.09 6.41
N THR A 604 27.72 26.38 6.22
CA THR A 604 27.60 25.27 5.22
C THR A 604 26.52 25.62 4.20
N VAL A 605 26.85 25.50 2.94
CA VAL A 605 25.91 25.60 1.84
C VAL A 605 25.68 24.22 1.23
N SER A 606 24.46 23.91 0.83
CA SER A 606 24.11 22.61 0.26
C SER A 606 23.12 22.72 -0.87
N VAL A 607 23.23 21.77 -1.80
CA VAL A 607 22.20 21.48 -2.81
C VAL A 607 21.89 20.00 -2.74
N THR A 608 20.59 19.67 -2.68
CA THR A 608 20.12 18.29 -2.58
C THR A 608 19.07 18.05 -3.65
N GLY A 609 19.29 17.05 -4.47
CA GLY A 609 18.31 16.54 -5.42
C GLY A 609 17.64 15.28 -4.89
N GLN A 610 16.33 15.22 -4.94
CA GLN A 610 15.56 14.05 -4.49
C GLN A 610 14.73 13.48 -5.62
N ASN A 611 14.62 12.14 -5.67
CA ASN A 611 13.89 11.36 -6.68
C ASN A 611 14.32 11.72 -8.12
N LEU A 612 15.62 11.85 -8.34
CA LEU A 612 16.16 12.43 -9.57
C LEU A 612 15.91 11.55 -10.79
N PHE A 613 16.15 10.25 -10.67
CA PHE A 613 16.09 9.30 -11.76
C PHE A 613 15.55 7.96 -11.32
N TYR A 614 14.78 7.31 -12.22
CA TYR A 614 14.39 5.91 -12.13
C TYR A 614 14.93 5.16 -13.34
N TRP A 615 15.67 4.10 -13.09
CA TRP A 615 16.01 3.09 -14.10
C TRP A 615 15.02 1.95 -13.91
N THR A 616 14.14 1.77 -14.86
CA THR A 616 13.06 0.77 -14.82
C THR A 616 12.61 0.40 -16.22
N GLY A 617 12.16 -0.84 -16.39
CA GLY A 617 11.45 -1.29 -17.59
C GLY A 617 9.95 -1.00 -17.57
N SER A 618 9.44 -0.47 -16.47
CA SER A 618 8.01 -0.20 -16.30
C SER A 618 7.57 1.03 -17.08
N SER A 619 6.44 0.91 -17.75
CA SER A 619 5.74 2.03 -18.38
C SER A 619 4.77 2.76 -17.44
N LEU A 620 4.71 2.35 -16.16
CA LEU A 620 3.92 3.00 -15.14
C LEU A 620 4.43 4.40 -14.81
N TYR A 621 3.53 5.25 -14.38
CA TYR A 621 3.84 6.61 -13.93
C TYR A 621 4.87 6.63 -12.79
N ASN A 622 4.78 5.63 -11.92
CA ASN A 622 5.73 5.38 -10.86
C ASN A 622 5.79 3.88 -10.56
N PRO A 623 6.94 3.22 -10.74
CA PRO A 623 7.08 1.80 -10.48
C PRO A 623 6.86 1.43 -9.01
N GLU A 624 7.10 2.34 -8.06
CA GLU A 624 6.96 2.07 -6.61
C GLU A 624 5.52 1.82 -6.18
N TYR A 625 4.54 2.37 -6.89
CA TYR A 625 3.13 2.22 -6.53
C TYR A 625 2.53 0.88 -6.96
N GLY A 626 3.21 0.10 -7.78
CA GLY A 626 2.70 -1.17 -8.28
C GLY A 626 1.32 -1.02 -8.91
N VAL A 627 0.39 -1.92 -8.60
CA VAL A 627 -0.99 -1.90 -9.12
C VAL A 627 -1.77 -0.64 -8.72
N ASN A 628 -1.38 0.06 -7.66
CA ASN A 628 -2.03 1.29 -7.21
C ASN A 628 -1.52 2.54 -7.94
N GLY A 629 -0.51 2.42 -8.80
CA GLY A 629 0.12 3.53 -9.51
C GLY A 629 -0.70 4.16 -10.63
N ASN A 630 -1.89 3.64 -10.88
CA ASN A 630 -2.70 4.04 -12.03
C ASN A 630 -3.48 5.35 -11.84
N GLY A 631 -3.58 5.90 -10.64
CA GLY A 631 -4.39 7.10 -10.36
C GLY A 631 -3.71 8.18 -9.53
N GLY A 632 -2.47 7.98 -9.08
CA GLY A 632 -1.76 8.92 -8.22
C GLY A 632 -1.00 10.01 -8.98
N TYR A 633 -0.59 11.06 -8.26
CA TYR A 633 0.37 12.02 -8.77
C TYR A 633 1.75 11.36 -8.89
N ALA A 634 2.50 11.74 -9.93
CA ALA A 634 3.91 11.35 -10.03
C ALA A 634 4.70 11.90 -8.82
N ILE A 635 5.65 11.11 -8.32
CA ILE A 635 6.58 11.60 -7.31
C ILE A 635 7.43 12.72 -7.93
N PRO A 636 7.40 13.95 -7.38
CA PRO A 636 8.14 15.05 -7.96
C PRO A 636 9.65 14.86 -7.78
N ARG A 637 10.40 15.29 -8.77
CA ARG A 637 11.82 15.58 -8.59
C ARG A 637 11.94 16.88 -7.81
N THR A 638 12.74 16.88 -6.76
CA THR A 638 12.87 18.04 -5.89
C THR A 638 14.33 18.46 -5.84
N VAL A 639 14.59 19.76 -5.95
CA VAL A 639 15.90 20.35 -5.71
C VAL A 639 15.78 21.32 -4.54
N LEU A 640 16.58 21.10 -3.52
CA LEU A 640 16.61 21.89 -2.30
C LEU A 640 17.95 22.61 -2.20
N PHE A 641 17.90 23.89 -1.90
CA PHE A 641 19.06 24.70 -1.54
C PHE A 641 19.03 24.97 -0.04
N GLY A 642 20.11 24.70 0.66
CA GLY A 642 20.21 24.85 2.10
C GLY A 642 21.41 25.71 2.51
N ILE A 643 21.19 26.54 3.52
CA ILE A 643 22.24 27.30 4.19
C ILE A 643 22.11 27.00 5.69
N LYS A 644 23.19 26.51 6.30
CA LYS A 644 23.30 26.27 7.75
C LYS A 644 24.37 27.17 8.33
N ALA A 645 23.98 28.10 9.19
CA ALA A 645 24.87 28.99 9.87
C ALA A 645 24.86 28.69 11.38
N THR A 646 26.06 28.71 12.01
CA THR A 646 26.22 28.61 13.45
C THR A 646 26.97 29.87 13.92
N PHE A 647 26.40 30.58 14.85
CA PHE A 647 26.92 31.84 15.41
C PHE A 647 27.73 31.62 16.68
#